data_8ff9597fd9910704e73c8ef223fd7a84
#
_entry.id   8ff9597fd9910704e73c8ef223fd7a84
#
_cell.length_a   1.000
_cell.length_b   1.000
_cell.length_c   1.000
_cell.angle_alpha   90.00
_cell.angle_beta   90.00
_cell.angle_gamma   90.00
#
_symmetry.space_group_name_H-M   'P 1'
#
loop_
_entity.id
_entity.type
_entity.pdbx_description
1 polymer ?
#
loop_
_entity_poly.entity_id
_entity_poly.type
_entity_poly.pdbx_seq_one_letter_code
_entity_poly.pdbx_strand_id
1 'polypeptide(L)'
;MTIHIKNGSIDTDISRRGFVSGAAGLTFAFTLGGIGRGGEALGATQPTKFNAWVSIGADNTVTIACPAAEMGQGVYTSLPLILAEELDADWSKVKIEFAPANPKVYGNPHELFKGAQITAASVSVPGYFMPLRMAGAQARKVLLDAVAEKWKVPAAELTTDKSTIIHKKSGKRISYGEVVAFAKVPAEPPKITQADLKKPAQFKLIGRKDIGRSDVPMKVNGKAQYGIDVQVPGMVYASVLQSPMEGAKPKDVNVPDVMKLKGVVKVIPLPFGVAVIGETVEATRLGVMALKVTWDTSGATAASFDSEKAKVDYAAKGRDPAAETKVEYQVGDAKAGISGAAKTVEAAFWTEYTYHAQMEPMNAVAKVSDDGLSAEIWTGTQFGALAAQIISGILKTTPDKIRIHQQFLGGGYGRRIWPDAAIQATILSNITKKPVKLILTREEDMSAARPRPMTHHVLKAGLDAKGNIVGWHHRLVSENVDAVAAPPRFKATGGKDYIGARGLDQAFYAIPNALAEYVREERGMRVHAWRGIGSGYNKFAAEAFIDEIAQAAGKDPLALRLELTKDKPRANAVIKAVVEMSDFKRKRPNHGMGIAFSDYHDTLSAGVAEVSVDAKTGKIKVHNYWIAVDPGLVIQPDHVIAQTESAVVYGLSAALIEEFAVKNGAVQATNFNDYPVMRMSDVPEIHTKIVATNNPPSGMGEIGVVTVAPAIANAMFQLTGKRLRHLPMTAERVKKALA
;
A
#
# COMPACT_ATOMS: atom_id res chain seq x y z
N MET A 1 30.61 18.51 10.37
CA MET A 1 29.57 18.43 11.41
C MET A 1 30.09 17.45 12.45
N THR A 2 30.47 17.90 13.60
CA THR A 2 31.13 17.09 14.63
C THR A 2 30.06 16.59 15.59
N ILE A 3 29.96 15.27 15.76
CA ILE A 3 29.04 14.65 16.72
C ILE A 3 29.79 14.48 18.03
N HIS A 4 29.31 15.10 19.09
CA HIS A 4 29.80 14.87 20.44
C HIS A 4 28.91 13.87 21.18
N ILE A 5 29.48 12.74 21.56
CA ILE A 5 28.83 11.76 22.44
C ILE A 5 29.17 12.12 23.88
N LYS A 6 28.20 12.43 24.71
CA LYS A 6 28.33 12.48 26.15
C LYS A 6 27.31 11.56 26.80
N ASN A 7 27.80 10.64 27.62
CA ASN A 7 27.04 9.76 28.52
C ASN A 7 25.97 8.87 27.85
N GLY A 8 26.34 8.08 26.82
CA GLY A 8 25.51 6.92 26.39
C GLY A 8 24.14 7.23 25.78
N SER A 9 23.78 8.47 25.52
CA SER A 9 22.58 8.87 24.82
C SER A 9 22.95 9.64 23.56
N ILE A 10 22.48 9.18 22.41
CA ILE A 10 22.52 9.94 21.17
C ILE A 10 21.48 11.04 21.32
N ASP A 11 21.96 12.28 21.46
CA ASP A 11 21.08 13.44 21.45
C ASP A 11 20.53 13.61 20.02
N THR A 12 19.23 13.45 19.86
CA THR A 12 18.52 13.54 18.57
C THR A 12 18.38 14.99 18.10
N ASP A 13 19.40 15.81 18.28
CA ASP A 13 19.45 17.23 17.92
C ASP A 13 19.38 17.52 16.42
N ILE A 14 19.20 16.48 15.60
CA ILE A 14 19.09 16.64 14.14
C ILE A 14 17.70 17.13 13.72
N SER A 15 16.66 16.88 14.53
CA SER A 15 15.34 17.44 14.28
C SER A 15 15.29 18.96 14.49
N ARG A 16 16.13 19.50 15.37
CA ARG A 16 16.22 20.95 15.63
C ARG A 16 16.91 21.71 14.52
N ARG A 17 17.98 21.19 13.93
CA ARG A 17 18.76 21.93 12.92
C ARG A 17 18.22 21.83 11.50
N GLY A 18 17.67 20.69 11.12
CA GLY A 18 16.98 20.54 9.82
C GLY A 18 15.63 21.27 9.79
N PHE A 19 14.94 21.31 10.94
CA PHE A 19 13.62 21.93 11.07
C PHE A 19 13.68 23.43 11.37
N VAL A 20 14.80 23.91 11.91
CA VAL A 20 14.99 25.32 12.34
C VAL A 20 16.32 25.84 11.74
N SER A 21 16.56 25.65 10.46
CA SER A 21 17.73 26.25 9.82
C SER A 21 17.52 27.75 9.62
N GLY A 22 17.94 28.54 10.59
CA GLY A 22 18.28 29.94 10.38
C GLY A 22 17.35 31.02 10.93
N ALA A 23 16.27 30.73 11.63
CA ALA A 23 15.47 31.76 12.30
C ALA A 23 14.84 31.23 13.59
N ALA A 24 14.58 32.07 14.57
CA ALA A 24 13.80 31.73 15.73
C ALA A 24 12.43 31.19 15.30
N GLY A 25 12.16 29.92 15.56
CA GLY A 25 10.91 29.25 15.22
C GLY A 25 10.22 28.69 16.44
N LEU A 26 8.91 28.58 16.39
CA LEU A 26 8.10 27.93 17.41
C LEU A 26 7.79 26.51 16.94
N THR A 27 8.18 25.50 17.72
CA THR A 27 7.94 24.09 17.41
C THR A 27 6.81 23.57 18.27
N PHE A 28 5.75 23.05 17.63
CA PHE A 28 4.62 22.40 18.29
C PHE A 28 4.84 20.90 18.31
N ALA A 29 5.21 20.38 19.47
CA ALA A 29 5.49 18.97 19.68
C ALA A 29 4.51 18.39 20.71
N PHE A 30 3.44 17.78 20.23
CA PHE A 30 2.50 17.08 21.08
C PHE A 30 2.50 15.59 20.74
N THR A 31 2.66 14.77 21.76
CA THR A 31 2.54 13.32 21.60
C THR A 31 1.08 12.92 21.42
N LEU A 32 0.82 11.93 20.57
CA LEU A 32 -0.52 11.35 20.36
C LEU A 32 -1.05 10.55 21.57
N GLY A 33 -0.36 10.61 22.71
CA GLY A 33 -0.62 9.78 23.91
C GLY A 33 -1.96 9.97 24.61
N GLY A 34 -2.92 10.68 24.03
CA GLY A 34 -4.22 10.93 24.64
C GLY A 34 -5.44 10.38 23.89
N ILE A 35 -5.27 9.69 22.76
CA ILE A 35 -6.41 9.28 21.90
C ILE A 35 -6.64 7.75 21.90
N GLY A 36 -5.87 6.97 22.68
CA GLY A 36 -6.05 5.54 22.81
C GLY A 36 -6.98 5.17 23.96
N ARG A 37 -8.14 4.59 23.70
CA ARG A 37 -8.91 3.86 24.72
C ARG A 37 -8.15 2.61 25.14
N GLY A 38 -7.76 2.54 26.43
CA GLY A 38 -7.55 1.30 27.17
C GLY A 38 -6.48 0.35 26.63
N GLY A 39 -5.20 0.74 26.73
CA GLY A 39 -4.06 -0.18 26.78
C GLY A 39 -3.26 0.15 28.02
N GLU A 40 -2.95 -0.85 28.85
CA GLU A 40 -2.17 -0.71 30.07
C GLU A 40 -0.90 0.11 29.86
N ALA A 41 -0.67 1.05 30.75
CA ALA A 41 0.52 1.89 30.80
C ALA A 41 1.78 1.02 30.88
N LEU A 42 2.50 0.90 29.79
CA LEU A 42 3.90 0.52 29.82
C LEU A 42 4.67 1.66 30.48
N GLY A 43 5.34 1.33 31.59
CA GLY A 43 5.96 2.20 32.54
C GLY A 43 6.58 3.48 32.00
N ALA A 44 6.30 4.57 32.71
CA ALA A 44 6.83 5.90 32.47
C ALA A 44 8.37 5.90 32.48
N THR A 45 8.97 5.78 31.32
CA THR A 45 10.36 6.16 31.11
C THR A 45 10.39 7.62 30.65
N GLN A 46 11.27 8.41 31.27
CA GLN A 46 11.63 9.83 31.10
C GLN A 46 11.09 10.54 29.84
N PRO A 47 10.62 11.78 29.93
CA PRO A 47 10.03 12.49 28.78
C PRO A 47 11.03 12.59 27.65
N THR A 48 10.74 11.92 26.55
CA THR A 48 11.51 11.97 25.30
C THR A 48 11.40 13.40 24.74
N LYS A 49 12.49 14.10 24.67
CA LYS A 49 12.56 15.46 24.10
C LYS A 49 12.15 15.41 22.62
N PHE A 50 11.02 16.05 22.29
CA PHE A 50 10.66 16.69 21.04
C PHE A 50 10.59 15.87 19.74
N ASN A 51 9.36 15.61 19.33
CA ASN A 51 9.00 15.29 17.96
C ASN A 51 7.86 16.21 17.52
N ALA A 52 8.16 17.13 16.64
CA ALA A 52 7.22 18.17 16.20
C ALA A 52 6.44 17.74 14.97
N TRP A 53 5.11 17.83 15.01
CA TRP A 53 4.26 17.72 13.83
C TRP A 53 4.32 18.97 12.97
N VAL A 54 4.52 20.14 13.58
CA VAL A 54 4.55 21.41 12.89
C VAL A 54 5.49 22.39 13.59
N SER A 55 6.21 23.15 12.78
CA SER A 55 7.00 24.30 13.22
C SER A 55 6.65 25.52 12.37
N ILE A 56 6.84 26.72 12.94
CA ILE A 56 6.54 27.99 12.29
C ILE A 56 7.76 28.89 12.40
N GLY A 57 8.25 29.34 11.24
CA GLY A 57 9.36 30.29 11.16
C GLY A 57 8.92 31.74 11.33
N ALA A 58 9.86 32.62 11.68
CA ALA A 58 9.61 34.07 11.77
C ALA A 58 9.18 34.69 10.42
N ASP A 59 9.53 34.05 9.31
CA ASP A 59 9.11 34.38 7.95
C ASP A 59 7.69 33.91 7.59
N ASN A 60 6.97 33.37 8.57
CA ASN A 60 5.63 32.79 8.43
C ASN A 60 5.59 31.45 7.64
N THR A 61 6.75 30.82 7.39
CA THR A 61 6.81 29.46 6.82
C THR A 61 6.28 28.47 7.84
N VAL A 62 5.33 27.60 7.43
CA VAL A 62 4.76 26.53 8.25
C VAL A 62 5.33 25.21 7.74
N THR A 63 6.22 24.59 8.50
CA THR A 63 6.78 23.27 8.14
C THR A 63 6.01 22.16 8.84
N ILE A 64 5.50 21.19 8.07
CA ILE A 64 4.67 20.09 8.56
C ILE A 64 5.37 18.76 8.27
N ALA A 65 5.46 17.89 9.30
CA ALA A 65 6.00 16.55 9.18
C ALA A 65 4.94 15.59 8.61
N CYS A 66 5.25 14.98 7.46
CA CYS A 66 4.43 13.93 6.84
C CYS A 66 4.83 12.57 7.41
N PRO A 67 3.94 11.85 8.15
CA PRO A 67 4.28 10.61 8.81
C PRO A 67 4.30 9.38 7.90
N ALA A 68 3.81 9.51 6.67
CA ALA A 68 3.66 8.41 5.71
C ALA A 68 4.63 8.55 4.53
N ALA A 69 5.05 7.41 3.97
CA ALA A 69 5.86 7.37 2.76
C ALA A 69 5.03 7.76 1.52
N GLU A 70 5.64 8.46 0.57
CA GLU A 70 5.03 8.88 -0.70
C GLU A 70 5.55 8.01 -1.85
N MET A 71 4.63 7.29 -2.49
CA MET A 71 4.90 6.37 -3.60
C MET A 71 4.04 6.67 -4.85
N GLY A 72 3.48 7.89 -4.91
CA GLY A 72 2.59 8.34 -5.98
C GLY A 72 1.15 8.58 -5.54
N GLN A 73 0.75 8.14 -4.33
CA GLN A 73 -0.63 8.18 -3.85
C GLN A 73 -1.07 9.54 -3.29
N GLY A 74 -0.15 10.50 -3.11
CA GLY A 74 -0.49 11.87 -2.73
C GLY A 74 -0.61 12.15 -1.23
N VAL A 75 -0.20 11.23 -0.35
CA VAL A 75 -0.23 11.46 1.11
C VAL A 75 0.71 12.56 1.56
N TYR A 76 1.78 12.82 0.82
CA TYR A 76 2.71 13.93 1.04
C TYR A 76 2.02 15.31 0.96
N THR A 77 0.87 15.38 0.30
CA THR A 77 0.01 16.56 0.25
C THR A 77 -1.18 16.42 1.20
N SER A 78 -1.90 15.29 1.13
CA SER A 78 -3.20 15.12 1.82
C SER A 78 -3.06 15.13 3.34
N LEU A 79 -2.01 14.53 3.91
CA LEU A 79 -1.85 14.50 5.37
C LEU A 79 -1.48 15.88 5.94
N PRO A 80 -0.49 16.61 5.39
CA PRO A 80 -0.21 17.98 5.82
C PRO A 80 -1.40 18.93 5.63
N LEU A 81 -2.23 18.73 4.59
CA LEU A 81 -3.43 19.53 4.34
C LEU A 81 -4.43 19.43 5.49
N ILE A 82 -4.58 18.23 6.09
CA ILE A 82 -5.47 18.02 7.24
C ILE A 82 -5.03 18.86 8.45
N LEU A 83 -3.72 18.89 8.75
CA LEU A 83 -3.18 19.70 9.84
C LEU A 83 -3.29 21.19 9.52
N ALA A 84 -2.92 21.60 8.30
CA ALA A 84 -2.99 22.98 7.83
C ALA A 84 -4.42 23.54 7.87
N GLU A 85 -5.43 22.70 7.58
CA GLU A 85 -6.84 23.07 7.72
C GLU A 85 -7.18 23.53 9.13
N GLU A 86 -6.87 22.73 10.15
CA GLU A 86 -7.19 23.07 11.54
C GLU A 86 -6.32 24.20 12.09
N LEU A 87 -5.12 24.35 11.58
CA LEU A 87 -4.20 25.44 11.93
C LEU A 87 -4.61 26.78 11.28
N ASP A 88 -5.47 26.79 10.26
CA ASP A 88 -5.71 27.94 9.36
C ASP A 88 -4.41 28.44 8.70
N ALA A 89 -3.53 27.54 8.30
CA ALA A 89 -2.27 27.90 7.66
C ALA A 89 -2.48 28.51 6.26
N ASP A 90 -1.61 29.46 5.88
CA ASP A 90 -1.48 29.85 4.48
C ASP A 90 -0.79 28.72 3.71
N TRP A 91 -1.57 27.98 2.90
CA TRP A 91 -1.06 26.82 2.17
C TRP A 91 0.10 27.17 1.24
N SER A 92 0.17 28.38 0.71
CA SER A 92 1.26 28.83 -0.14
C SER A 92 2.61 28.94 0.59
N LYS A 93 2.59 28.98 1.93
CA LYS A 93 3.76 29.04 2.81
C LYS A 93 4.01 27.73 3.56
N VAL A 94 3.28 26.67 3.23
CA VAL A 94 3.50 25.35 3.83
C VAL A 94 4.68 24.66 3.16
N LYS A 95 5.63 24.22 4.00
CA LYS A 95 6.73 23.33 3.65
C LYS A 95 6.46 21.94 4.24
N ILE A 96 6.72 20.89 3.48
CA ILE A 96 6.49 19.51 3.91
C ILE A 96 7.82 18.78 4.00
N GLU A 97 8.00 18.02 5.07
CA GLU A 97 9.15 17.15 5.27
C GLU A 97 8.69 15.76 5.69
N PHE A 98 9.43 14.71 5.34
CA PHE A 98 9.13 13.38 5.87
C PHE A 98 9.43 13.32 7.36
N ALA A 99 8.51 12.77 8.14
CA ALA A 99 8.74 12.48 9.53
C ALA A 99 9.81 11.38 9.69
N PRO A 100 10.68 11.47 10.72
CA PRO A 100 11.62 10.39 10.98
C PRO A 100 10.92 9.08 11.35
N ALA A 101 11.59 7.95 11.19
CA ALA A 101 11.10 6.64 11.60
C ALA A 101 11.05 6.54 13.14
N ASN A 102 10.01 7.09 13.72
CA ASN A 102 9.75 7.07 15.16
C ASN A 102 8.27 6.74 15.42
N PRO A 103 7.91 5.45 15.53
CA PRO A 103 6.53 5.02 15.69
C PRO A 103 5.88 5.48 17.00
N LYS A 104 6.66 5.80 18.05
CA LYS A 104 6.12 6.34 19.32
C LYS A 104 5.44 7.70 19.13
N VAL A 105 5.83 8.45 18.09
CA VAL A 105 5.32 9.80 17.79
C VAL A 105 4.50 9.82 16.53
N TYR A 106 5.00 9.19 15.46
CA TYR A 106 4.45 9.24 14.12
C TYR A 106 3.77 7.93 13.71
N GLY A 107 3.53 7.01 14.66
CA GLY A 107 2.84 5.75 14.39
C GLY A 107 1.39 5.98 13.96
N ASN A 108 0.91 5.14 13.06
CA ASN A 108 -0.47 5.18 12.60
C ASN A 108 -1.39 4.55 13.68
N PRO A 109 -2.31 5.30 14.29
CA PRO A 109 -3.15 4.80 15.37
C PRO A 109 -4.33 3.94 14.89
N HIS A 110 -4.48 3.73 13.57
CA HIS A 110 -5.51 2.85 13.05
C HIS A 110 -5.39 1.45 13.66
N GLU A 111 -6.53 0.81 13.97
CA GLU A 111 -6.60 -0.49 14.66
C GLU A 111 -5.77 -1.60 14.01
N LEU A 112 -5.64 -1.58 12.67
CA LEU A 112 -4.81 -2.52 11.92
C LEU A 112 -3.32 -2.42 12.26
N PHE A 113 -2.84 -1.23 12.60
CA PHE A 113 -1.41 -0.97 12.78
C PHE A 113 -1.02 -0.69 14.21
N LYS A 114 -1.99 -0.35 15.09
CA LYS A 114 -1.77 -0.17 16.54
C LYS A 114 -0.53 0.67 16.87
N GLY A 115 -0.31 1.74 16.12
CA GLY A 115 0.83 2.63 16.30
C GLY A 115 2.08 2.28 15.48
N ALA A 116 2.08 1.29 14.62
CA ALA A 116 3.19 1.07 13.69
C ALA A 116 3.24 2.19 12.64
N GLN A 117 4.44 2.73 12.37
CA GLN A 117 4.64 3.74 11.33
C GLN A 117 4.84 3.06 9.97
N ILE A 118 3.73 2.68 9.34
CA ILE A 118 3.68 1.95 8.06
C ILE A 118 2.71 2.63 7.10
N THR A 119 3.03 2.59 5.81
CA THR A 119 2.19 3.08 4.71
C THR A 119 1.69 1.88 3.91
N ALA A 120 0.50 1.38 4.25
CA ALA A 120 -0.11 0.22 3.63
C ALA A 120 -1.63 0.19 3.89
N ALA A 121 -2.33 -0.81 3.34
CA ALA A 121 -3.75 -1.10 3.57
C ALA A 121 -4.69 0.10 3.33
N SER A 122 -4.26 1.10 2.59
CA SER A 122 -5.03 2.33 2.31
C SER A 122 -5.45 3.13 3.55
N VAL A 123 -4.85 2.90 4.73
CA VAL A 123 -5.29 3.52 5.99
C VAL A 123 -4.43 4.69 6.48
N SER A 124 -3.62 5.31 5.61
CA SER A 124 -2.87 6.51 6.01
C SER A 124 -3.80 7.69 6.30
N VAL A 125 -4.69 8.05 5.38
CA VAL A 125 -5.65 9.14 5.61
C VAL A 125 -6.59 8.82 6.77
N PRO A 126 -7.31 7.69 6.81
CA PRO A 126 -8.20 7.38 7.94
C PRO A 126 -7.49 7.40 9.29
N GLY A 127 -6.32 6.79 9.38
CA GLY A 127 -5.60 6.69 10.65
C GLY A 127 -5.03 8.00 11.17
N TYR A 128 -4.50 8.84 10.28
CA TYR A 128 -3.92 10.13 10.68
C TYR A 128 -4.92 11.30 10.67
N PHE A 129 -6.15 11.11 10.20
CA PHE A 129 -7.14 12.20 10.09
C PHE A 129 -7.37 12.94 11.41
N MET A 130 -7.78 12.22 12.45
CA MET A 130 -8.03 12.84 13.75
C MET A 130 -6.75 13.34 14.44
N PRO A 131 -5.64 12.57 14.50
CA PRO A 131 -4.39 13.05 15.07
C PRO A 131 -3.87 14.35 14.48
N LEU A 132 -3.88 14.47 13.14
CA LEU A 132 -3.40 15.69 12.45
C LEU A 132 -4.33 16.87 12.68
N ARG A 133 -5.64 16.66 12.72
CA ARG A 133 -6.62 17.69 13.10
C ARG A 133 -6.37 18.20 14.53
N MET A 134 -6.20 17.27 15.47
CA MET A 134 -5.89 17.62 16.86
C MET A 134 -4.60 18.43 16.97
N ALA A 135 -3.53 17.99 16.28
CA ALA A 135 -2.25 18.70 16.28
C ALA A 135 -2.36 20.13 15.71
N GLY A 136 -3.11 20.30 14.63
CA GLY A 136 -3.37 21.61 14.02
C GLY A 136 -4.17 22.54 14.94
N ALA A 137 -5.24 22.03 15.57
CA ALA A 137 -6.08 22.79 16.48
C ALA A 137 -5.32 23.17 17.78
N GLN A 138 -4.51 22.26 18.32
CA GLN A 138 -3.65 22.54 19.47
C GLN A 138 -2.64 23.64 19.18
N ALA A 139 -1.97 23.58 18.02
CA ALA A 139 -1.03 24.60 17.59
C ALA A 139 -1.71 25.96 17.44
N ARG A 140 -2.89 25.99 16.78
CA ARG A 140 -3.70 27.22 16.65
C ARG A 140 -4.07 27.80 18.00
N LYS A 141 -4.48 26.96 18.96
CA LYS A 141 -4.83 27.40 20.30
C LYS A 141 -3.66 28.04 21.03
N VAL A 142 -2.47 27.47 20.97
CA VAL A 142 -1.25 28.07 21.58
C VAL A 142 -0.99 29.46 21.00
N LEU A 143 -1.12 29.64 19.69
CA LEU A 143 -0.93 30.92 19.03
C LEU A 143 -1.99 31.95 19.45
N LEU A 144 -3.27 31.54 19.52
CA LEU A 144 -4.38 32.39 19.96
C LEU A 144 -4.21 32.82 21.41
N ASP A 145 -3.87 31.89 22.32
CA ASP A 145 -3.69 32.19 23.74
C ASP A 145 -2.52 33.18 23.96
N ALA A 146 -1.41 33.01 23.23
CA ALA A 146 -0.27 33.94 23.31
C ALA A 146 -0.62 35.37 22.85
N VAL A 147 -1.45 35.48 21.81
CA VAL A 147 -1.90 36.82 21.33
C VAL A 147 -2.95 37.41 22.25
N ALA A 148 -3.86 36.61 22.80
CA ALA A 148 -4.85 37.04 23.80
C ALA A 148 -4.18 37.65 25.02
N GLU A 149 -3.14 36.98 25.54
CA GLU A 149 -2.32 37.49 26.66
C GLU A 149 -1.63 38.80 26.29
N LYS A 150 -0.93 38.85 25.13
CA LYS A 150 -0.19 40.02 24.67
C LYS A 150 -1.08 41.24 24.44
N TRP A 151 -2.27 41.02 23.86
CA TRP A 151 -3.20 42.12 23.54
C TRP A 151 -4.19 42.41 24.69
N LYS A 152 -4.17 41.59 25.74
CA LYS A 152 -5.12 41.68 26.89
C LYS A 152 -6.57 41.64 26.44
N VAL A 153 -6.91 40.71 25.56
CA VAL A 153 -8.26 40.48 25.04
C VAL A 153 -8.67 39.02 25.23
N PRO A 154 -9.96 38.71 25.36
CA PRO A 154 -10.40 37.32 25.39
C PRO A 154 -10.01 36.55 24.12
N ALA A 155 -9.51 35.33 24.25
CA ALA A 155 -9.16 34.50 23.09
C ALA A 155 -10.36 34.24 22.16
N ALA A 156 -11.58 34.21 22.70
CA ALA A 156 -12.82 34.05 21.94
C ALA A 156 -13.13 35.24 20.96
N GLU A 157 -12.48 36.39 21.14
CA GLU A 157 -12.61 37.54 20.22
C GLU A 157 -11.59 37.46 19.05
N LEU A 158 -10.66 36.53 19.11
CA LEU A 158 -9.66 36.28 18.09
C LEU A 158 -10.14 35.23 17.07
N THR A 159 -9.79 35.46 15.81
CA THR A 159 -10.02 34.52 14.72
C THR A 159 -8.74 34.33 13.94
N THR A 160 -8.65 33.24 13.18
CA THR A 160 -7.49 32.91 12.35
C THR A 160 -7.87 32.82 10.88
N ASP A 161 -6.96 33.29 10.02
CA ASP A 161 -7.07 33.10 8.57
C ASP A 161 -5.70 33.24 7.92
N LYS A 162 -5.32 32.28 7.05
CA LYS A 162 -4.07 32.29 6.27
C LYS A 162 -2.85 32.68 7.11
N SER A 163 -2.58 31.91 8.16
CA SER A 163 -1.46 32.14 9.10
C SER A 163 -1.46 33.54 9.76
N THR A 164 -2.61 34.13 9.97
CA THR A 164 -2.78 35.45 10.59
C THR A 164 -3.86 35.39 11.67
N ILE A 165 -3.60 35.98 12.84
CA ILE A 165 -4.58 36.17 13.93
C ILE A 165 -5.19 37.57 13.79
N ILE A 166 -6.50 37.64 13.94
CA ILE A 166 -7.28 38.83 13.72
C ILE A 166 -8.20 39.09 14.95
N HIS A 167 -8.13 40.27 15.54
CA HIS A 167 -9.08 40.73 16.51
C HIS A 167 -10.12 41.62 15.81
N LYS A 168 -11.30 41.09 15.54
CA LYS A 168 -12.32 41.73 14.72
C LYS A 168 -12.76 43.08 15.26
N LYS A 169 -12.90 43.25 16.59
CA LYS A 169 -13.37 44.50 17.22
C LYS A 169 -12.41 45.66 17.03
N SER A 170 -11.10 45.44 17.10
CA SER A 170 -10.08 46.50 16.96
C SER A 170 -9.43 46.57 15.59
N GLY A 171 -9.69 45.62 14.70
CA GLY A 171 -9.00 45.52 13.41
C GLY A 171 -7.51 45.07 13.50
N LYS A 172 -6.98 44.84 14.70
CA LYS A 172 -5.61 44.40 14.87
C LYS A 172 -5.36 43.04 14.19
N ARG A 173 -4.20 42.91 13.56
CA ARG A 173 -3.75 41.69 12.87
C ARG A 173 -2.31 41.42 13.26
N ILE A 174 -1.92 40.11 13.32
CA ILE A 174 -0.56 39.64 13.56
C ILE A 174 -0.37 38.32 12.85
N SER A 175 0.75 38.14 12.16
CA SER A 175 1.09 36.89 11.51
C SER A 175 1.59 35.84 12.52
N TYR A 176 1.49 34.56 12.19
CA TYR A 176 2.03 33.48 13.03
C TYR A 176 3.55 33.64 13.22
N GLY A 177 4.28 34.07 12.19
CA GLY A 177 5.71 34.34 12.28
C GLY A 177 6.07 35.44 13.29
N GLU A 178 5.27 36.50 13.42
CA GLU A 178 5.46 37.53 14.45
C GLU A 178 5.09 37.00 15.85
N VAL A 179 4.12 36.08 15.95
CA VAL A 179 3.73 35.47 17.22
C VAL A 179 4.86 34.58 17.77
N VAL A 180 5.61 33.91 16.91
CA VAL A 180 6.77 33.05 17.28
C VAL A 180 7.77 33.79 18.19
N ALA A 181 7.93 35.11 18.00
CA ALA A 181 8.90 35.89 18.78
C ALA A 181 8.57 35.94 20.30
N PHE A 182 7.34 35.70 20.71
CA PHE A 182 6.92 35.79 22.11
C PHE A 182 6.11 34.61 22.63
N ALA A 183 5.53 33.80 21.76
CA ALA A 183 4.76 32.62 22.17
C ALA A 183 5.64 31.53 22.78
N LYS A 184 5.15 30.88 23.84
CA LYS A 184 5.80 29.75 24.47
C LYS A 184 4.95 28.50 24.26
N VAL A 185 5.62 27.42 23.84
CA VAL A 185 4.95 26.11 23.75
C VAL A 185 4.80 25.56 25.17
N PRO A 186 3.58 25.28 25.64
CA PRO A 186 3.38 24.72 26.97
C PRO A 186 3.95 23.28 27.05
N ALA A 187 4.36 22.88 28.26
CA ALA A 187 4.91 21.53 28.51
C ALA A 187 3.85 20.44 28.21
N GLU A 188 2.59 20.72 28.50
CA GLU A 188 1.47 19.85 28.14
C GLU A 188 0.63 20.47 27.02
N PRO A 189 0.15 19.66 26.06
CA PRO A 189 -0.68 20.18 24.98
C PRO A 189 -1.99 20.78 25.51
N PRO A 190 -2.52 21.86 24.89
CA PRO A 190 -3.82 22.38 25.23
C PRO A 190 -4.90 21.30 25.11
N LYS A 191 -5.83 21.29 26.06
CA LYS A 191 -6.99 20.40 26.00
C LYS A 191 -7.87 20.82 24.81
N ILE A 192 -8.00 19.97 23.83
CA ILE A 192 -8.87 20.09 22.67
C ILE A 192 -9.76 18.85 22.64
N THR A 193 -11.04 19.03 22.42
CA THR A 193 -12.01 17.96 22.22
C THR A 193 -12.41 17.89 20.76
N GLN A 194 -13.10 16.84 20.37
CA GLN A 194 -13.65 16.72 19.01
C GLN A 194 -14.65 17.85 18.67
N ALA A 195 -15.32 18.41 19.68
CA ALA A 195 -16.26 19.51 19.52
C ALA A 195 -15.56 20.83 19.15
N ASP A 196 -14.27 20.98 19.49
CA ASP A 196 -13.48 22.18 19.20
C ASP A 196 -12.90 22.18 17.79
N LEU A 197 -12.99 21.05 17.08
CA LEU A 197 -12.51 20.94 15.71
C LEU A 197 -13.50 21.57 14.72
N LYS A 198 -12.98 22.05 13.60
CA LYS A 198 -13.79 22.56 12.49
C LYS A 198 -14.79 21.52 12.00
N LYS A 199 -16.00 21.95 11.72
CA LYS A 199 -16.99 21.11 11.00
C LYS A 199 -16.72 21.16 9.49
N PRO A 200 -17.17 20.17 8.71
CA PRO A 200 -16.95 20.16 7.25
C PRO A 200 -17.35 21.45 6.53
N ALA A 201 -18.44 22.09 6.95
CA ALA A 201 -18.87 23.38 6.40
C ALA A 201 -17.90 24.55 6.67
N GLN A 202 -16.93 24.38 7.57
CA GLN A 202 -15.92 25.39 7.92
C GLN A 202 -14.58 25.15 7.23
N PHE A 203 -14.45 24.05 6.48
CA PHE A 203 -13.21 23.73 5.78
C PHE A 203 -12.91 24.72 4.66
N LYS A 204 -11.67 25.15 4.58
CA LYS A 204 -11.15 26.10 3.60
C LYS A 204 -10.16 25.46 2.64
N LEU A 205 -9.51 24.38 3.05
CA LEU A 205 -8.48 23.66 2.29
C LEU A 205 -8.96 22.26 1.89
N ILE A 206 -9.54 21.50 2.82
CA ILE A 206 -10.08 20.17 2.56
C ILE A 206 -11.21 20.23 1.54
N GLY A 207 -11.18 19.36 0.54
CA GLY A 207 -12.18 19.25 -0.53
C GLY A 207 -11.99 20.20 -1.71
N ARG A 208 -10.98 21.07 -1.68
CA ARG A 208 -10.69 22.01 -2.78
C ARG A 208 -10.02 21.28 -3.96
N LYS A 209 -10.48 21.59 -5.17
CA LYS A 209 -9.91 21.05 -6.42
C LYS A 209 -8.68 21.84 -6.92
N ASP A 210 -8.56 23.10 -6.54
CA ASP A 210 -7.48 23.98 -7.00
C ASP A 210 -6.17 23.86 -6.17
N ILE A 211 -6.14 22.99 -5.17
CA ILE A 211 -4.91 22.64 -4.45
C ILE A 211 -4.24 21.49 -5.16
N GLY A 212 -3.18 21.78 -5.93
CA GLY A 212 -2.37 20.77 -6.60
C GLY A 212 -1.49 19.96 -5.64
N ARG A 213 -0.88 18.89 -6.15
CA ARG A 213 0.07 18.07 -5.40
C ARG A 213 1.34 18.87 -5.08
N SER A 214 1.73 18.88 -3.80
CA SER A 214 2.94 19.60 -3.33
C SER A 214 4.24 18.97 -3.85
N ASP A 215 4.23 17.70 -4.21
CA ASP A 215 5.39 16.94 -4.69
C ASP A 215 5.62 17.03 -6.21
N VAL A 216 4.62 17.43 -7.00
CA VAL A 216 4.73 17.50 -8.47
C VAL A 216 5.79 18.50 -8.93
N PRO A 217 5.89 19.73 -8.40
CA PRO A 217 6.90 20.68 -8.88
C PRO A 217 8.34 20.15 -8.74
N MET A 218 8.65 19.45 -7.64
CA MET A 218 9.98 18.88 -7.46
C MET A 218 10.22 17.62 -8.30
N LYS A 219 9.18 16.88 -8.62
CA LYS A 219 9.28 15.69 -9.48
C LYS A 219 9.53 16.05 -10.94
N VAL A 220 8.83 17.05 -11.47
CA VAL A 220 8.96 17.43 -12.88
C VAL A 220 10.22 18.25 -13.19
N ASN A 221 10.88 18.84 -12.17
CA ASN A 221 12.11 19.59 -12.35
C ASN A 221 13.37 18.84 -11.85
N GLY A 222 13.23 17.55 -11.49
CA GLY A 222 14.35 16.70 -11.06
C GLY A 222 14.87 16.96 -9.65
N LYS A 223 14.17 17.76 -8.83
CA LYS A 223 14.57 18.04 -7.42
C LYS A 223 14.05 17.01 -6.42
N ALA A 224 13.07 16.19 -6.80
CA ALA A 224 12.60 15.09 -5.95
C ALA A 224 13.70 14.04 -5.83
N GLN A 225 14.05 13.68 -4.59
CA GLN A 225 15.08 12.68 -4.33
C GLN A 225 14.45 11.33 -4.06
N TYR A 226 14.70 10.36 -4.94
CA TYR A 226 14.37 8.96 -4.77
C TYR A 226 15.54 8.21 -4.13
N GLY A 227 15.32 6.99 -3.67
CA GLY A 227 16.39 6.19 -3.10
C GLY A 227 17.57 5.99 -4.07
N ILE A 228 17.25 5.82 -5.37
CA ILE A 228 18.25 5.62 -6.43
C ILE A 228 19.10 6.88 -6.69
N ASP A 229 18.65 8.08 -6.31
CA ASP A 229 19.38 9.34 -6.55
C ASP A 229 20.38 9.67 -5.43
N VAL A 230 20.26 9.03 -4.27
CA VAL A 230 21.07 9.37 -3.08
C VAL A 230 22.54 9.17 -3.33
N GLN A 231 23.34 10.19 -2.99
CA GLN A 231 24.81 10.17 -3.02
C GLN A 231 25.35 10.48 -1.62
N VAL A 232 26.27 9.65 -1.14
CA VAL A 232 26.94 9.84 0.15
C VAL A 232 28.45 9.84 -0.09
N PRO A 233 29.21 10.82 0.48
CA PRO A 233 30.65 10.88 0.27
C PRO A 233 31.38 9.59 0.64
N GLY A 234 32.29 9.14 -0.23
CA GLY A 234 33.11 7.95 -0.03
C GLY A 234 32.38 6.62 -0.27
N MET A 235 31.16 6.65 -0.79
CA MET A 235 30.39 5.44 -1.06
C MET A 235 30.99 4.62 -2.22
N VAL A 236 30.75 3.31 -2.15
CA VAL A 236 30.94 2.35 -3.23
C VAL A 236 29.59 1.82 -3.66
N TYR A 237 29.52 1.25 -4.86
CA TYR A 237 28.31 0.63 -5.39
C TYR A 237 28.30 -0.86 -5.15
N ALA A 238 27.10 -1.45 -5.07
CA ALA A 238 26.90 -2.88 -4.96
C ALA A 238 25.72 -3.35 -5.81
N SER A 239 25.83 -4.54 -6.35
CA SER A 239 24.71 -5.33 -6.86
C SER A 239 24.82 -6.75 -6.33
N VAL A 240 23.71 -7.48 -6.23
CA VAL A 240 23.67 -8.81 -5.63
C VAL A 240 22.95 -9.79 -6.55
N LEU A 241 23.70 -10.75 -7.10
CA LEU A 241 23.08 -11.93 -7.69
C LEU A 241 22.46 -12.77 -6.57
N GLN A 242 21.16 -12.65 -6.40
CA GLN A 242 20.44 -13.38 -5.37
C GLN A 242 20.24 -14.84 -5.76
N SER A 243 20.13 -15.72 -4.77
CA SER A 243 19.75 -17.10 -5.02
C SER A 243 18.39 -17.17 -5.74
N PRO A 244 18.28 -17.97 -6.80
CA PRO A 244 17.00 -18.12 -7.52
C PRO A 244 15.91 -18.81 -6.67
N MET A 245 16.30 -19.47 -5.58
CA MET A 245 15.41 -20.19 -4.68
C MET A 245 15.64 -19.75 -3.23
N GLU A 246 14.57 -19.62 -2.46
CA GLU A 246 14.68 -19.34 -1.03
C GLU A 246 15.42 -20.48 -0.31
N GLY A 247 16.42 -20.12 0.51
CA GLY A 247 17.23 -21.07 1.28
C GLY A 247 18.42 -21.70 0.54
N ALA A 248 18.52 -21.58 -0.79
CA ALA A 248 19.72 -22.01 -1.50
C ALA A 248 20.89 -21.05 -1.27
N LYS A 249 22.12 -21.59 -1.24
CA LYS A 249 23.35 -20.85 -0.92
C LYS A 249 24.38 -21.00 -2.04
N PRO A 250 25.24 -19.99 -2.28
CA PRO A 250 26.35 -20.16 -3.21
C PRO A 250 27.32 -21.23 -2.67
N LYS A 251 27.66 -22.22 -3.51
CA LYS A 251 28.61 -23.28 -3.22
C LYS A 251 29.98 -22.99 -3.85
N ASP A 252 29.97 -22.76 -5.17
CA ASP A 252 31.18 -22.40 -5.92
C ASP A 252 30.92 -21.10 -6.68
N VAL A 253 31.91 -20.21 -6.68
CA VAL A 253 31.84 -18.88 -7.32
C VAL A 253 33.18 -18.60 -8.00
N ASN A 254 33.15 -18.14 -9.24
CA ASN A 254 34.35 -17.76 -10.01
C ASN A 254 34.92 -16.40 -9.60
N VAL A 255 35.13 -16.19 -8.30
CA VAL A 255 35.61 -14.91 -7.73
C VAL A 255 36.85 -14.37 -8.44
N PRO A 256 37.93 -15.18 -8.71
CA PRO A 256 39.14 -14.65 -9.35
C PRO A 256 38.92 -14.04 -10.74
N ASP A 257 37.95 -14.51 -11.50
CA ASP A 257 37.66 -14.00 -12.85
C ASP A 257 36.91 -12.66 -12.78
N VAL A 258 35.90 -12.56 -11.88
CA VAL A 258 35.15 -11.34 -11.69
C VAL A 258 36.02 -10.22 -11.12
N MET A 259 36.96 -10.54 -10.24
CA MET A 259 37.92 -9.57 -9.67
C MET A 259 38.89 -8.96 -10.70
N LYS A 260 39.05 -9.56 -11.90
CA LYS A 260 39.87 -8.99 -12.99
C LYS A 260 39.14 -7.87 -13.75
N LEU A 261 37.82 -7.73 -13.58
CA LEU A 261 37.03 -6.71 -14.29
C LEU A 261 37.36 -5.32 -13.76
N LYS A 262 37.50 -4.38 -14.69
CA LYS A 262 37.80 -2.97 -14.37
C LYS A 262 36.73 -2.37 -13.45
N GLY A 263 37.18 -1.74 -12.37
CA GLY A 263 36.30 -1.07 -11.41
C GLY A 263 35.60 -2.00 -10.41
N VAL A 264 35.78 -3.33 -10.50
CA VAL A 264 35.33 -4.26 -9.47
C VAL A 264 36.31 -4.19 -8.28
N VAL A 265 35.77 -3.94 -7.09
CA VAL A 265 36.56 -3.75 -5.85
C VAL A 265 36.57 -5.04 -5.02
N LYS A 266 35.44 -5.76 -4.95
CA LYS A 266 35.31 -6.97 -4.14
C LYS A 266 34.14 -7.83 -4.60
N VAL A 267 34.30 -9.15 -4.49
CA VAL A 267 33.21 -10.12 -4.65
C VAL A 267 33.00 -10.84 -3.32
N ILE A 268 31.75 -10.88 -2.84
CA ILE A 268 31.42 -11.35 -1.48
C ILE A 268 30.30 -12.39 -1.58
N PRO A 269 30.61 -13.69 -1.39
CA PRO A 269 29.57 -14.70 -1.17
C PRO A 269 28.80 -14.40 0.13
N LEU A 270 27.47 -14.45 0.05
CA LEU A 270 26.54 -14.21 1.14
C LEU A 270 25.63 -15.44 1.30
N PRO A 271 24.99 -15.65 2.46
CA PRO A 271 24.09 -16.79 2.66
C PRO A 271 22.89 -16.85 1.68
N PHE A 272 22.60 -15.76 0.98
CA PHE A 272 21.46 -15.61 0.09
C PHE A 272 21.84 -15.19 -1.35
N GLY A 273 23.13 -15.12 -1.67
CA GLY A 273 23.57 -14.66 -2.99
C GLY A 273 25.04 -14.32 -3.06
N VAL A 274 25.45 -13.65 -4.13
CA VAL A 274 26.83 -13.17 -4.31
C VAL A 274 26.80 -11.68 -4.63
N ALA A 275 27.41 -10.85 -3.77
CA ALA A 275 27.54 -9.43 -3.98
C ALA A 275 28.80 -9.09 -4.77
N VAL A 276 28.67 -8.13 -5.70
CA VAL A 276 29.78 -7.47 -6.37
C VAL A 276 29.81 -6.01 -5.91
N ILE A 277 30.94 -5.60 -5.34
CA ILE A 277 31.24 -4.23 -4.97
C ILE A 277 32.09 -3.59 -6.08
N GLY A 278 31.72 -2.39 -6.51
CA GLY A 278 32.41 -1.67 -7.58
C GLY A 278 32.52 -0.17 -7.33
N GLU A 279 33.38 0.47 -8.10
CA GLU A 279 33.54 1.95 -8.10
C GLU A 279 32.36 2.66 -8.80
N THR A 280 31.67 1.95 -9.68
CA THR A 280 30.53 2.45 -10.46
C THR A 280 29.42 1.41 -10.52
N VAL A 281 28.20 1.85 -10.85
CA VAL A 281 27.05 0.97 -11.12
C VAL A 281 27.36 0.00 -12.27
N GLU A 282 28.03 0.50 -13.33
CA GLU A 282 28.40 -0.31 -14.48
C GLU A 282 29.35 -1.45 -14.08
N ALA A 283 30.39 -1.18 -13.27
CA ALA A 283 31.32 -2.20 -12.81
C ALA A 283 30.61 -3.29 -12.00
N THR A 284 29.64 -2.94 -11.14
CA THR A 284 28.86 -3.91 -10.37
C THR A 284 27.98 -4.77 -11.29
N ARG A 285 27.33 -4.15 -12.29
CA ARG A 285 26.48 -4.85 -13.26
C ARG A 285 27.30 -5.84 -14.11
N LEU A 286 28.41 -5.39 -14.69
CA LEU A 286 29.30 -6.26 -15.46
C LEU A 286 29.84 -7.40 -14.60
N GLY A 287 30.17 -7.11 -13.34
CA GLY A 287 30.64 -8.10 -12.39
C GLY A 287 29.56 -9.16 -12.10
N VAL A 288 28.32 -8.78 -11.85
CA VAL A 288 27.21 -9.72 -11.63
C VAL A 288 26.92 -10.55 -12.87
N MET A 289 26.94 -9.98 -14.06
CA MET A 289 26.76 -10.70 -15.33
C MET A 289 27.87 -11.73 -15.60
N ALA A 290 29.08 -11.48 -15.10
CA ALA A 290 30.23 -12.40 -15.23
C ALA A 290 30.27 -13.51 -14.17
N LEU A 291 29.42 -13.42 -13.13
CA LEU A 291 29.36 -14.45 -12.10
C LEU A 291 28.89 -15.79 -12.68
N LYS A 292 29.60 -16.84 -12.29
CA LYS A 292 29.20 -18.23 -12.47
C LYS A 292 29.08 -18.84 -11.08
N VAL A 293 27.87 -19.16 -10.68
CA VAL A 293 27.56 -19.62 -9.33
C VAL A 293 26.94 -21.02 -9.40
N THR A 294 27.53 -21.95 -8.70
CA THR A 294 26.88 -23.22 -8.38
C THR A 294 26.16 -23.06 -7.06
N TRP A 295 24.87 -23.42 -7.04
CA TRP A 295 24.05 -23.28 -5.85
C TRP A 295 23.93 -24.60 -5.09
N ASP A 296 24.12 -24.56 -3.77
CA ASP A 296 23.70 -25.63 -2.87
C ASP A 296 22.21 -25.44 -2.58
N THR A 297 21.38 -26.32 -3.08
CA THR A 297 19.91 -26.30 -2.93
C THR A 297 19.40 -27.20 -1.81
N SER A 298 20.28 -27.83 -1.02
CA SER A 298 19.89 -28.75 0.06
C SER A 298 18.99 -28.10 1.12
N GLY A 299 19.11 -26.78 1.33
CA GLY A 299 18.27 -25.98 2.22
C GLY A 299 17.14 -25.25 1.50
N ALA A 300 16.94 -25.43 0.20
CA ALA A 300 15.94 -24.71 -0.55
C ALA A 300 14.54 -25.32 -0.37
N THR A 301 13.61 -24.53 0.19
CA THR A 301 12.25 -24.99 0.47
C THR A 301 11.40 -25.18 -0.79
N ALA A 302 11.76 -24.51 -1.88
CA ALA A 302 11.04 -24.53 -3.16
C ALA A 302 11.75 -25.32 -4.27
N ALA A 303 12.81 -26.11 -3.98
CA ALA A 303 13.70 -26.67 -5.02
C ALA A 303 12.99 -27.54 -6.09
N SER A 304 11.92 -28.22 -5.73
CA SER A 304 11.11 -29.04 -6.65
C SER A 304 9.82 -28.35 -7.11
N PHE A 305 9.57 -27.12 -6.70
CA PHE A 305 8.30 -26.45 -6.98
C PHE A 305 8.19 -26.05 -8.45
N ASP A 306 7.07 -26.45 -9.04
CA ASP A 306 6.65 -26.10 -10.40
C ASP A 306 5.20 -25.63 -10.32
N SER A 307 4.95 -24.35 -10.65
CA SER A 307 3.64 -23.73 -10.51
C SER A 307 2.57 -24.37 -11.41
N GLU A 308 2.96 -24.85 -12.60
CA GLU A 308 2.02 -25.50 -13.52
C GLU A 308 1.56 -26.86 -12.96
N LYS A 309 2.48 -27.63 -12.41
CA LYS A 309 2.18 -28.94 -11.81
C LYS A 309 1.36 -28.78 -10.53
N ALA A 310 1.64 -27.74 -9.73
CA ALA A 310 0.94 -27.48 -8.48
C ALA A 310 -0.57 -27.18 -8.67
N LYS A 311 -0.99 -26.75 -9.85
CA LYS A 311 -2.42 -26.50 -10.14
C LYS A 311 -3.28 -27.74 -9.94
N VAL A 312 -2.76 -28.93 -10.21
CA VAL A 312 -3.48 -30.20 -9.98
C VAL A 312 -3.73 -30.41 -8.50
N ASP A 313 -2.70 -30.19 -7.66
CA ASP A 313 -2.81 -30.34 -6.20
C ASP A 313 -3.77 -29.30 -5.60
N TYR A 314 -3.71 -28.04 -6.05
CA TYR A 314 -4.61 -26.99 -5.59
C TYR A 314 -6.06 -27.32 -5.95
N ALA A 315 -6.30 -27.81 -7.18
CA ALA A 315 -7.65 -28.21 -7.60
C ALA A 315 -8.19 -29.39 -6.78
N ALA A 316 -7.34 -30.39 -6.46
CA ALA A 316 -7.71 -31.52 -5.63
C ALA A 316 -8.07 -31.07 -4.21
N LYS A 317 -7.20 -30.30 -3.55
CA LYS A 317 -7.45 -29.75 -2.19
C LYS A 317 -8.64 -28.81 -2.12
N GLY A 318 -8.91 -28.04 -3.17
CA GLY A 318 -10.09 -27.20 -3.24
C GLY A 318 -11.40 -27.97 -3.15
N ARG A 319 -11.42 -29.21 -3.61
CA ARG A 319 -12.61 -30.09 -3.61
C ARG A 319 -12.61 -31.14 -2.51
N ASP A 320 -11.48 -31.36 -1.85
CA ASP A 320 -11.36 -32.37 -0.79
C ASP A 320 -12.10 -31.92 0.48
N PRO A 321 -13.16 -32.63 0.89
CA PRO A 321 -13.90 -32.31 2.12
C PRO A 321 -13.08 -32.54 3.39
N ALA A 322 -12.01 -33.36 3.31
CA ALA A 322 -11.13 -33.68 4.43
C ALA A 322 -9.92 -32.72 4.54
N ALA A 323 -9.76 -31.78 3.58
CA ALA A 323 -8.67 -30.80 3.64
C ALA A 323 -8.77 -29.97 4.92
N GLU A 324 -7.62 -29.77 5.59
CA GLU A 324 -7.54 -28.87 6.75
C GLU A 324 -7.84 -27.43 6.30
N THR A 325 -8.86 -26.83 6.91
CA THR A 325 -9.30 -25.48 6.59
C THR A 325 -9.26 -24.55 7.80
N LYS A 326 -9.11 -23.26 7.54
CA LYS A 326 -9.35 -22.20 8.53
C LYS A 326 -10.59 -21.42 8.10
N VAL A 327 -11.56 -21.30 8.99
CA VAL A 327 -12.75 -20.49 8.78
C VAL A 327 -12.36 -19.02 8.93
N GLU A 328 -12.56 -18.25 7.85
CA GLU A 328 -12.27 -16.82 7.82
C GLU A 328 -13.56 -15.99 8.04
N TYR A 329 -14.69 -16.47 7.52
CA TYR A 329 -15.98 -15.81 7.66
C TYR A 329 -17.10 -16.83 7.72
N GLN A 330 -18.09 -16.63 8.62
CA GLN A 330 -19.27 -17.48 8.71
C GLN A 330 -20.47 -16.68 9.21
N VAL A 331 -21.61 -16.89 8.55
CA VAL A 331 -22.93 -16.43 8.95
C VAL A 331 -23.90 -17.58 8.74
N GLY A 332 -24.76 -17.88 9.69
CA GLY A 332 -25.73 -18.97 9.62
C GLY A 332 -25.09 -20.34 9.35
N ASP A 333 -25.82 -21.22 8.67
CA ASP A 333 -25.37 -22.56 8.26
C ASP A 333 -25.37 -22.68 6.73
N ALA A 334 -24.23 -22.40 6.12
CA ALA A 334 -24.07 -22.47 4.67
C ALA A 334 -24.26 -23.91 4.12
N LYS A 335 -23.82 -24.94 4.88
CA LYS A 335 -23.93 -26.34 4.46
C LYS A 335 -25.39 -26.77 4.41
N ALA A 336 -26.17 -26.47 5.45
CA ALA A 336 -27.61 -26.73 5.46
C ALA A 336 -28.34 -25.93 4.38
N GLY A 337 -27.99 -24.62 4.20
CA GLY A 337 -28.58 -23.80 3.15
C GLY A 337 -28.33 -24.34 1.74
N ILE A 338 -27.13 -24.90 1.47
CA ILE A 338 -26.80 -25.49 0.16
C ILE A 338 -27.46 -26.85 -0.02
N SER A 339 -27.49 -27.73 1.01
CA SER A 339 -28.05 -29.06 0.91
C SER A 339 -29.58 -29.06 0.77
N GLY A 340 -30.26 -28.08 1.37
CA GLY A 340 -31.69 -27.87 1.26
C GLY A 340 -32.14 -27.04 0.04
N ALA A 341 -31.22 -26.63 -0.82
CA ALA A 341 -31.50 -25.74 -1.95
C ALA A 341 -32.25 -26.47 -3.08
N ALA A 342 -33.15 -25.76 -3.77
CA ALA A 342 -33.86 -26.27 -4.96
C ALA A 342 -32.89 -26.41 -6.17
N LYS A 343 -31.83 -25.58 -6.22
CA LYS A 343 -30.81 -25.62 -7.25
C LYS A 343 -29.46 -25.27 -6.65
N THR A 344 -28.39 -25.93 -7.09
CA THR A 344 -27.02 -25.58 -6.73
C THR A 344 -26.25 -25.07 -7.94
N VAL A 345 -25.37 -24.08 -7.71
CA VAL A 345 -24.42 -23.55 -8.69
C VAL A 345 -23.02 -23.74 -8.12
N GLU A 346 -22.08 -24.18 -8.94
CA GLU A 346 -20.66 -24.34 -8.53
C GLU A 346 -19.74 -23.86 -9.62
N ALA A 347 -18.65 -23.19 -9.24
CA ALA A 347 -17.61 -22.76 -10.14
C ALA A 347 -16.23 -22.77 -9.45
N ALA A 348 -15.17 -22.92 -10.26
CA ALA A 348 -13.81 -22.82 -9.79
C ALA A 348 -13.06 -21.72 -10.58
N PHE A 349 -12.20 -20.96 -9.86
CA PHE A 349 -11.45 -19.84 -10.43
C PHE A 349 -9.96 -19.96 -10.10
N TRP A 350 -9.13 -19.34 -10.94
CA TRP A 350 -7.68 -19.36 -10.83
C TRP A 350 -7.08 -17.97 -10.95
N THR A 351 -5.98 -17.72 -10.23
CA THR A 351 -5.10 -16.60 -10.49
C THR A 351 -3.64 -17.02 -10.40
N GLU A 352 -2.79 -16.48 -11.27
CA GLU A 352 -1.37 -16.76 -11.32
C GLU A 352 -0.59 -15.85 -10.36
N TYR A 353 0.70 -16.19 -10.13
CA TYR A 353 1.64 -15.28 -9.48
C TYR A 353 1.77 -13.98 -10.26
N THR A 354 1.83 -12.87 -9.53
CA THR A 354 1.97 -11.54 -10.14
C THR A 354 3.05 -10.75 -9.43
N TYR A 355 3.98 -10.17 -10.20
CA TYR A 355 5.05 -9.30 -9.72
C TYR A 355 4.52 -7.88 -9.45
N HIS A 356 5.17 -7.12 -8.58
CA HIS A 356 4.72 -5.75 -8.26
C HIS A 356 5.00 -4.73 -9.36
N ALA A 357 5.98 -5.00 -10.21
CA ALA A 357 6.34 -4.19 -11.38
C ALA A 357 6.60 -2.71 -11.08
N GLN A 358 7.14 -2.39 -9.89
CA GLN A 358 7.55 -1.03 -9.56
C GLN A 358 8.65 -0.55 -10.51
N MET A 359 8.56 0.72 -10.98
CA MET A 359 9.49 1.26 -11.97
C MET A 359 10.90 1.48 -11.41
N GLU A 360 11.02 2.02 -10.20
CA GLU A 360 12.30 2.12 -9.51
C GLU A 360 12.69 0.74 -8.95
N PRO A 361 13.82 0.13 -9.40
CA PRO A 361 14.32 -1.12 -8.83
C PRO A 361 14.60 -0.96 -7.34
N MET A 362 14.61 -2.08 -6.59
CA MET A 362 14.92 -2.05 -5.16
C MET A 362 16.34 -1.53 -4.94
N ASN A 363 16.47 -0.52 -4.08
CA ASN A 363 17.74 0.13 -3.79
C ASN A 363 17.78 0.68 -2.35
N ALA A 364 18.99 0.90 -1.85
CA ALA A 364 19.25 1.60 -0.60
C ALA A 364 20.71 2.07 -0.54
N VAL A 365 20.96 3.14 0.21
CA VAL A 365 22.31 3.48 0.66
C VAL A 365 22.39 3.21 2.16
N ALA A 366 23.44 2.50 2.59
CA ALA A 366 23.69 2.26 4.00
C ALA A 366 25.09 2.74 4.38
N LYS A 367 25.21 3.41 5.52
CA LYS A 367 26.47 3.78 6.15
C LYS A 367 26.46 3.27 7.58
N VAL A 368 27.19 2.20 7.83
CA VAL A 368 27.39 1.65 9.18
C VAL A 368 28.59 2.35 9.82
N SER A 369 28.50 2.64 11.12
CA SER A 369 29.60 3.20 11.90
C SER A 369 30.78 2.23 11.99
N ASP A 370 31.98 2.73 12.29
CA ASP A 370 33.21 1.92 12.36
C ASP A 370 33.11 0.81 13.41
N ASP A 371 32.46 1.09 14.55
CA ASP A 371 32.19 0.12 15.62
C ASP A 371 31.09 -0.91 15.25
N GLY A 372 30.37 -0.71 14.14
CA GLY A 372 29.30 -1.59 13.69
C GLY A 372 28.00 -1.49 14.47
N LEU A 373 27.87 -0.53 15.42
CA LEU A 373 26.74 -0.46 16.36
C LEU A 373 25.67 0.57 15.99
N SER A 374 25.88 1.37 14.94
CA SER A 374 24.88 2.31 14.42
C SER A 374 24.90 2.39 12.90
N ALA A 375 23.80 2.85 12.31
CA ALA A 375 23.72 3.01 10.86
C ALA A 375 22.82 4.17 10.44
N GLU A 376 23.19 4.81 9.32
CA GLU A 376 22.34 5.71 8.55
C GLU A 376 21.94 5.02 7.26
N ILE A 377 20.62 4.99 6.97
CA ILE A 377 20.02 4.28 5.83
C ILE A 377 19.16 5.25 5.03
N TRP A 378 19.47 5.45 3.76
CA TRP A 378 18.65 6.21 2.81
C TRP A 378 17.92 5.22 1.90
N THR A 379 16.60 5.21 1.95
CA THR A 379 15.80 4.27 1.14
C THR A 379 14.37 4.75 0.98
N GLY A 380 13.75 4.41 -0.14
CA GLY A 380 12.31 4.50 -0.31
C GLY A 380 11.65 3.25 0.27
N THR A 381 11.05 3.35 1.46
CA THR A 381 10.39 2.22 2.14
C THR A 381 8.99 2.57 2.61
N GLN A 382 8.09 1.59 2.58
CA GLN A 382 6.76 1.72 3.15
C GLN A 382 6.74 1.50 4.69
N PHE A 383 7.83 0.94 5.26
CA PHE A 383 7.88 0.58 6.67
C PHE A 383 9.27 0.83 7.27
N GLY A 384 9.63 2.09 7.45
CA GLY A 384 10.94 2.49 7.99
C GLY A 384 11.22 1.96 9.39
N ALA A 385 10.21 1.87 10.26
CA ALA A 385 10.37 1.33 11.60
C ALA A 385 10.72 -0.17 11.60
N LEU A 386 10.14 -0.96 10.69
CA LEU A 386 10.51 -2.38 10.51
C LEU A 386 11.96 -2.50 9.99
N ALA A 387 12.34 -1.64 9.04
CA ALA A 387 13.72 -1.61 8.56
C ALA A 387 14.70 -1.35 9.71
N ALA A 388 14.44 -0.36 10.56
CA ALA A 388 15.26 -0.07 11.73
C ALA A 388 15.33 -1.25 12.71
N GLN A 389 14.20 -1.91 12.97
CA GLN A 389 14.13 -3.07 13.85
C GLN A 389 14.95 -4.26 13.33
N ILE A 390 14.80 -4.63 12.05
CA ILE A 390 15.54 -5.75 11.46
C ILE A 390 17.04 -5.44 11.41
N ILE A 391 17.42 -4.25 10.98
CA ILE A 391 18.82 -3.82 10.87
C ILE A 391 19.48 -3.77 12.24
N SER A 392 18.79 -3.31 13.28
CA SER A 392 19.32 -3.32 14.63
C SER A 392 19.63 -4.73 15.13
N GLY A 393 18.79 -5.71 14.81
CA GLY A 393 19.05 -7.13 15.10
C GLY A 393 20.29 -7.66 14.38
N ILE A 394 20.51 -7.29 13.11
CA ILE A 394 21.68 -7.66 12.31
C ILE A 394 22.96 -7.09 12.91
N LEU A 395 22.92 -5.81 13.31
CA LEU A 395 24.08 -5.11 13.91
C LEU A 395 24.22 -5.36 15.41
N LYS A 396 23.35 -6.19 16.02
CA LYS A 396 23.31 -6.49 17.46
C LYS A 396 23.25 -5.23 18.33
N THR A 397 22.39 -4.29 17.94
CA THR A 397 22.18 -2.99 18.59
C THR A 397 20.68 -2.72 18.81
N THR A 398 20.29 -1.49 19.06
CA THR A 398 18.90 -1.08 19.30
C THR A 398 18.33 -0.24 18.14
N PRO A 399 17.02 -0.27 17.88
CA PRO A 399 16.40 0.43 16.75
C PRO A 399 16.64 1.96 16.74
N ASP A 400 16.81 2.59 17.90
CA ASP A 400 17.11 4.03 18.02
C ASP A 400 18.48 4.42 17.47
N LYS A 401 19.41 3.46 17.34
CA LYS A 401 20.72 3.64 16.71
C LYS A 401 20.69 3.50 15.18
N ILE A 402 19.54 3.13 14.62
CA ILE A 402 19.36 3.00 13.17
C ILE A 402 18.52 4.17 12.66
N ARG A 403 19.15 5.05 11.91
CA ARG A 403 18.48 6.21 11.36
C ARG A 403 18.04 5.95 9.93
N ILE A 404 16.73 5.99 9.69
CA ILE A 404 16.14 5.87 8.36
C ILE A 404 15.87 7.26 7.80
N HIS A 405 16.49 7.58 6.70
CA HIS A 405 16.23 8.77 5.88
C HIS A 405 15.24 8.39 4.79
N GLN A 406 13.95 8.65 5.04
CA GLN A 406 12.89 8.34 4.09
C GLN A 406 13.07 9.11 2.79
N GLN A 407 13.05 8.40 1.66
CA GLN A 407 13.08 8.94 0.31
C GLN A 407 11.71 8.77 -0.38
N PHE A 408 11.48 9.51 -1.47
CA PHE A 408 10.37 9.19 -2.38
C PHE A 408 10.55 7.79 -2.95
N LEU A 409 9.43 7.11 -3.23
CA LEU A 409 9.41 5.78 -3.82
C LEU A 409 8.94 5.86 -5.28
N GLY A 410 9.71 5.28 -6.19
CA GLY A 410 9.34 5.08 -7.59
C GLY A 410 8.40 3.90 -7.80
N GLY A 411 7.29 3.90 -7.04
CA GLY A 411 6.33 2.81 -6.93
C GLY A 411 6.60 1.91 -5.72
N GLY A 412 5.55 1.33 -5.16
CA GLY A 412 5.65 0.43 -4.02
C GLY A 412 4.74 -0.78 -4.15
N TYR A 413 3.44 -0.54 -4.24
CA TYR A 413 2.39 -1.54 -4.45
C TYR A 413 2.37 -2.68 -3.42
N GLY A 414 3.08 -2.52 -2.27
CA GLY A 414 3.33 -3.54 -1.26
C GLY A 414 4.77 -4.07 -1.23
N ARG A 415 5.50 -4.04 -2.36
CA ARG A 415 6.88 -4.58 -2.46
C ARG A 415 7.85 -3.96 -1.46
N ARG A 416 7.73 -2.66 -1.19
CA ARG A 416 8.65 -1.91 -0.34
C ARG A 416 8.29 -1.91 1.15
N ILE A 417 7.33 -2.75 1.57
CA ILE A 417 7.10 -3.05 3.00
C ILE A 417 8.28 -3.84 3.55
N TRP A 418 8.80 -4.82 2.78
CA TRP A 418 9.96 -5.60 3.18
C TRP A 418 11.26 -4.91 2.75
N PRO A 419 12.20 -4.63 3.66
CA PRO A 419 13.35 -3.76 3.39
C PRO A 419 14.60 -4.50 2.89
N ASP A 420 14.47 -5.42 1.93
CA ASP A 420 15.57 -6.28 1.42
C ASP A 420 16.81 -5.48 1.06
N ALA A 421 16.66 -4.44 0.24
CA ALA A 421 17.79 -3.64 -0.23
C ALA A 421 18.51 -2.91 0.92
N ALA A 422 17.74 -2.41 1.90
CA ALA A 422 18.32 -1.77 3.09
C ALA A 422 19.10 -2.77 3.95
N ILE A 423 18.57 -3.98 4.12
CA ILE A 423 19.22 -5.08 4.84
C ILE A 423 20.55 -5.43 4.16
N GLN A 424 20.50 -5.69 2.85
CA GLN A 424 21.68 -6.09 2.06
C GLN A 424 22.74 -4.99 2.03
N ALA A 425 22.35 -3.73 1.80
CA ALA A 425 23.26 -2.58 1.84
C ALA A 425 23.93 -2.43 3.21
N THR A 426 23.21 -2.65 4.31
CA THR A 426 23.76 -2.61 5.67
C THR A 426 24.79 -3.69 5.90
N ILE A 427 24.51 -4.94 5.52
CA ILE A 427 25.46 -6.05 5.63
C ILE A 427 26.74 -5.72 4.86
N LEU A 428 26.60 -5.24 3.63
CA LEU A 428 27.75 -4.91 2.77
C LEU A 428 28.53 -3.70 3.29
N SER A 429 27.87 -2.67 3.83
CA SER A 429 28.53 -1.55 4.45
C SER A 429 29.31 -1.95 5.69
N ASN A 430 28.77 -2.83 6.52
CA ASN A 430 29.50 -3.35 7.70
C ASN A 430 30.72 -4.19 7.32
N ILE A 431 30.66 -4.97 6.23
CA ILE A 431 31.79 -5.78 5.74
C ILE A 431 32.86 -4.92 5.07
N THR A 432 32.46 -3.90 4.32
CA THR A 432 33.42 -3.06 3.55
C THR A 432 33.95 -1.88 4.33
N LYS A 433 33.32 -1.54 5.46
CA LYS A 433 33.61 -0.34 6.26
C LYS A 433 33.50 0.95 5.44
N LYS A 434 32.65 0.95 4.44
CA LYS A 434 32.33 2.11 3.58
C LYS A 434 30.83 2.27 3.45
N PRO A 435 30.34 3.48 3.15
CA PRO A 435 28.97 3.63 2.69
C PRO A 435 28.78 2.81 1.42
N VAL A 436 27.68 2.03 1.34
CA VAL A 436 27.37 1.19 0.19
C VAL A 436 26.03 1.61 -0.40
N LYS A 437 26.05 1.90 -1.69
CA LYS A 437 24.83 2.08 -2.50
C LYS A 437 24.53 0.79 -3.23
N LEU A 438 23.55 0.06 -2.73
CA LEU A 438 23.00 -1.12 -3.39
C LEU A 438 21.93 -0.71 -4.39
N ILE A 439 22.04 -1.20 -5.63
CA ILE A 439 21.01 -1.11 -6.66
C ILE A 439 20.86 -2.51 -7.25
N LEU A 440 19.67 -3.10 -7.14
CA LEU A 440 19.34 -4.32 -7.87
C LEU A 440 19.05 -3.96 -9.32
N THR A 441 19.50 -4.78 -10.27
CA THR A 441 19.00 -4.70 -11.64
C THR A 441 17.54 -5.17 -11.69
N ARG A 442 16.84 -4.97 -12.80
CA ARG A 442 15.48 -5.49 -12.95
C ARG A 442 15.47 -7.03 -12.88
N GLU A 443 16.45 -7.65 -13.46
CA GLU A 443 16.63 -9.11 -13.46
C GLU A 443 16.80 -9.65 -12.04
N GLU A 444 17.61 -9.00 -11.22
CA GLU A 444 17.83 -9.37 -9.82
C GLU A 444 16.59 -9.12 -8.96
N ASP A 445 15.92 -7.99 -9.13
CA ASP A 445 14.69 -7.65 -8.40
C ASP A 445 13.54 -8.60 -8.76
N MET A 446 13.47 -9.04 -10.02
CA MET A 446 12.43 -9.96 -10.49
C MET A 446 12.73 -11.40 -10.08
N SER A 447 13.98 -11.88 -10.16
CA SER A 447 14.36 -13.22 -9.72
C SER A 447 14.15 -13.43 -8.21
N ALA A 448 14.32 -12.35 -7.43
CA ALA A 448 14.05 -12.32 -5.99
C ALA A 448 12.69 -11.74 -5.63
N ALA A 449 11.72 -11.79 -6.56
CA ALA A 449 10.40 -11.23 -6.36
C ALA A 449 9.71 -11.77 -5.10
N ARG A 450 8.86 -10.91 -4.54
CA ARG A 450 7.91 -11.27 -3.49
C ARG A 450 6.49 -11.15 -4.07
N PRO A 451 6.04 -12.16 -4.84
CA PRO A 451 4.83 -12.03 -5.64
C PRO A 451 3.54 -12.02 -4.82
N ARG A 452 2.44 -11.58 -5.46
CA ARG A 452 1.10 -11.99 -5.07
C ARG A 452 0.99 -13.50 -5.28
N PRO A 453 0.40 -14.27 -4.34
CA PRO A 453 0.31 -15.72 -4.46
C PRO A 453 -0.55 -16.16 -5.65
N MET A 454 -0.28 -17.35 -6.16
CA MET A 454 -1.17 -18.11 -7.02
C MET A 454 -2.35 -18.61 -6.17
N THR A 455 -3.58 -18.56 -6.72
CA THR A 455 -4.78 -18.97 -5.97
C THR A 455 -5.69 -19.87 -6.77
N HIS A 456 -6.37 -20.78 -6.06
CA HIS A 456 -7.49 -21.55 -6.58
C HIS A 456 -8.71 -21.35 -5.68
N HIS A 457 -9.86 -21.08 -6.28
CA HIS A 457 -11.11 -20.87 -5.58
C HIS A 457 -12.13 -21.90 -6.02
N VAL A 458 -12.87 -22.45 -5.06
CA VAL A 458 -14.07 -23.24 -5.31
C VAL A 458 -15.23 -22.55 -4.62
N LEU A 459 -16.23 -22.16 -5.42
CA LEU A 459 -17.43 -21.50 -4.92
C LEU A 459 -18.65 -22.38 -5.18
N LYS A 460 -19.58 -22.43 -4.21
CA LYS A 460 -20.84 -23.12 -4.31
C LYS A 460 -21.95 -22.29 -3.69
N ALA A 461 -23.07 -22.20 -4.38
CA ALA A 461 -24.27 -21.52 -3.88
C ALA A 461 -25.51 -22.42 -4.00
N GLY A 462 -26.35 -22.33 -2.99
CA GLY A 462 -27.70 -22.91 -3.00
C GLY A 462 -28.75 -21.83 -3.31
N LEU A 463 -29.69 -22.13 -4.20
CA LEU A 463 -30.81 -21.26 -4.56
C LEU A 463 -32.11 -21.90 -4.14
N ASP A 464 -33.06 -21.14 -3.60
CA ASP A 464 -34.44 -21.58 -3.38
C ASP A 464 -35.22 -21.64 -4.71
N ALA A 465 -36.47 -22.09 -4.65
CA ALA A 465 -37.35 -22.18 -5.82
C ALA A 465 -37.65 -20.83 -6.49
N LYS A 466 -37.40 -19.70 -5.78
CA LYS A 466 -37.55 -18.33 -6.32
C LYS A 466 -36.24 -17.75 -6.85
N GLY A 467 -35.15 -18.54 -6.81
CA GLY A 467 -33.82 -18.09 -7.23
C GLY A 467 -33.11 -17.18 -6.24
N ASN A 468 -33.50 -17.18 -4.97
CA ASN A 468 -32.79 -16.43 -3.92
C ASN A 468 -31.62 -17.27 -3.39
N ILE A 469 -30.50 -16.63 -3.02
CA ILE A 469 -29.34 -17.31 -2.45
C ILE A 469 -29.69 -17.69 -0.99
N VAL A 470 -29.73 -18.98 -0.69
CA VAL A 470 -29.99 -19.51 0.65
C VAL A 470 -28.77 -20.13 1.31
N GLY A 471 -27.67 -20.32 0.56
CA GLY A 471 -26.39 -20.76 1.07
C GLY A 471 -25.26 -20.36 0.13
N TRP A 472 -24.12 -20.00 0.71
CA TRP A 472 -22.90 -19.60 0.00
C TRP A 472 -21.69 -20.25 0.64
N HIS A 473 -20.84 -20.88 -0.16
CA HIS A 473 -19.58 -21.42 0.28
C HIS A 473 -18.46 -20.96 -0.65
N HIS A 474 -17.39 -20.41 -0.08
CA HIS A 474 -16.21 -20.00 -0.81
C HIS A 474 -14.97 -20.61 -0.15
N ARG A 475 -14.30 -21.52 -0.84
CA ARG A 475 -13.05 -22.12 -0.39
C ARG A 475 -11.89 -21.57 -1.24
N LEU A 476 -10.90 -20.99 -0.55
CA LEU A 476 -9.65 -20.52 -1.13
C LEU A 476 -8.53 -21.51 -0.84
N VAL A 477 -7.74 -21.87 -1.85
CA VAL A 477 -6.49 -22.62 -1.72
C VAL A 477 -5.35 -21.70 -2.18
N SER A 478 -4.40 -21.41 -1.31
CA SER A 478 -3.29 -20.48 -1.60
C SER A 478 -2.14 -20.63 -0.61
N GLU A 479 -0.98 -20.10 -0.95
CA GLU A 479 0.09 -19.85 0.03
C GLU A 479 -0.33 -18.75 1.00
N ASN A 480 0.02 -18.92 2.28
CA ASN A 480 -0.35 -17.99 3.34
C ASN A 480 0.60 -16.79 3.36
N VAL A 481 0.09 -15.61 3.02
CA VAL A 481 0.89 -14.39 2.95
C VAL A 481 1.34 -13.93 4.35
N ASP A 482 0.49 -14.04 5.38
CA ASP A 482 0.86 -13.68 6.73
C ASP A 482 1.92 -14.62 7.32
N ALA A 483 1.90 -15.89 6.98
CA ALA A 483 2.93 -16.83 7.43
C ALA A 483 4.33 -16.44 6.92
N VAL A 484 4.41 -15.88 5.72
CA VAL A 484 5.66 -15.47 5.07
C VAL A 484 6.04 -14.02 5.40
N ALA A 485 5.10 -13.09 5.28
CA ALA A 485 5.36 -11.64 5.38
C ALA A 485 5.21 -11.09 6.80
N ALA A 486 4.41 -11.74 7.66
CA ALA A 486 4.11 -11.28 9.02
C ALA A 486 3.99 -12.46 10.02
N PRO A 487 5.02 -13.32 10.19
CA PRO A 487 4.96 -14.52 11.03
C PRO A 487 4.45 -14.30 12.46
N PRO A 488 4.79 -13.18 13.15
CA PRO A 488 4.24 -12.91 14.48
C PRO A 488 2.71 -12.75 14.47
N ARG A 489 2.15 -12.06 13.46
CA ARG A 489 0.70 -11.91 13.31
C ARG A 489 0.04 -13.25 12.98
N PHE A 490 0.57 -14.00 12.05
CA PHE A 490 0.12 -15.35 11.72
C PHE A 490 -0.01 -16.23 12.98
N LYS A 491 1.03 -16.26 13.82
CA LYS A 491 1.01 -17.00 15.08
C LYS A 491 -0.05 -16.46 16.05
N ALA A 492 -0.14 -15.13 16.20
CA ALA A 492 -1.07 -14.48 17.13
C ALA A 492 -2.55 -14.69 16.74
N THR A 493 -2.83 -14.87 15.44
CA THR A 493 -4.19 -15.10 14.91
C THR A 493 -4.57 -16.59 14.81
N GLY A 494 -3.75 -17.50 15.33
CA GLY A 494 -4.00 -18.94 15.25
C GLY A 494 -3.93 -19.50 13.84
N GLY A 495 -3.09 -18.91 12.98
CA GLY A 495 -2.86 -19.38 11.61
C GLY A 495 -3.78 -18.79 10.55
N LYS A 496 -4.53 -17.73 10.85
CA LYS A 496 -5.32 -17.00 9.85
C LYS A 496 -4.44 -16.15 8.94
N ASP A 497 -4.89 -15.96 7.71
CA ASP A 497 -4.24 -15.10 6.72
C ASP A 497 -5.05 -13.82 6.49
N TYR A 498 -4.80 -12.79 7.29
CA TYR A 498 -5.47 -11.51 7.14
C TYR A 498 -5.26 -10.88 5.75
N ILE A 499 -4.07 -11.05 5.16
CA ILE A 499 -3.73 -10.48 3.86
C ILE A 499 -4.39 -11.31 2.74
N GLY A 500 -4.17 -12.62 2.71
CA GLY A 500 -4.64 -13.50 1.64
C GLY A 500 -6.15 -13.74 1.66
N ALA A 501 -6.76 -13.78 2.83
CA ALA A 501 -8.19 -14.02 2.98
C ALA A 501 -9.07 -12.75 2.88
N ARG A 502 -8.47 -11.55 2.79
CA ARG A 502 -9.26 -10.32 2.65
C ARG A 502 -10.18 -10.37 1.42
N GLY A 503 -11.46 -10.04 1.61
CA GLY A 503 -12.47 -10.06 0.56
C GLY A 503 -13.11 -11.43 0.30
N LEU A 504 -12.80 -12.45 1.11
CA LEU A 504 -13.57 -13.71 1.13
C LEU A 504 -14.97 -13.51 1.70
N ASP A 505 -15.13 -12.56 2.64
CA ASP A 505 -16.43 -12.21 3.19
C ASP A 505 -17.36 -11.61 2.13
N GLN A 506 -18.66 -11.77 2.34
CA GLN A 506 -19.73 -11.20 1.52
C GLN A 506 -20.62 -10.27 2.35
N ALA A 507 -20.02 -9.51 3.27
CA ALA A 507 -20.70 -8.71 4.28
C ALA A 507 -21.66 -7.64 3.74
N PHE A 508 -21.46 -7.19 2.50
CA PHE A 508 -22.36 -6.23 1.84
C PHE A 508 -23.53 -6.87 1.11
N TYR A 509 -23.47 -8.16 0.84
CA TYR A 509 -24.59 -8.89 0.24
C TYR A 509 -25.46 -9.56 1.30
N ALA A 510 -26.77 -9.44 1.17
CA ALA A 510 -27.74 -10.05 2.08
C ALA A 510 -27.85 -11.56 1.82
N ILE A 511 -26.79 -12.29 2.17
CA ILE A 511 -26.72 -13.76 2.07
C ILE A 511 -26.93 -14.33 3.48
N PRO A 512 -28.02 -15.10 3.73
CA PRO A 512 -28.38 -15.51 5.07
C PRO A 512 -27.45 -16.56 5.67
N ASN A 513 -26.86 -17.41 4.83
CA ASN A 513 -25.96 -18.48 5.25
C ASN A 513 -24.70 -18.47 4.37
N ALA A 514 -23.58 -18.08 4.92
CA ALA A 514 -22.32 -17.99 4.21
C ALA A 514 -21.18 -18.61 5.00
N LEU A 515 -20.29 -19.33 4.31
CA LEU A 515 -19.04 -19.87 4.84
C LEU A 515 -17.92 -19.51 3.86
N ALA A 516 -16.87 -18.87 4.37
CA ALA A 516 -15.63 -18.71 3.66
C ALA A 516 -14.50 -19.36 4.45
N GLU A 517 -13.75 -20.22 3.79
CA GLU A 517 -12.67 -20.98 4.39
C GLU A 517 -11.42 -21.01 3.51
N TYR A 518 -10.29 -21.22 4.15
CA TYR A 518 -8.98 -21.15 3.54
C TYR A 518 -8.20 -22.44 3.77
N VAL A 519 -7.66 -23.01 2.69
CA VAL A 519 -6.72 -24.14 2.69
C VAL A 519 -5.32 -23.60 2.44
N ARG A 520 -4.44 -23.80 3.42
CA ARG A 520 -3.08 -23.32 3.36
C ARG A 520 -2.19 -24.22 2.49
N GLU A 521 -1.46 -23.60 1.57
CA GLU A 521 -0.36 -24.19 0.84
C GLU A 521 1.00 -23.68 1.36
N GLU A 522 2.02 -24.52 1.28
CA GLU A 522 3.41 -24.17 1.57
C GLU A 522 4.30 -24.64 0.42
N ARG A 523 4.69 -23.69 -0.44
CA ARG A 523 5.49 -23.96 -1.64
C ARG A 523 6.90 -23.37 -1.58
N GLY A 524 7.21 -22.69 -0.49
CA GLY A 524 8.50 -22.03 -0.27
C GLY A 524 8.71 -20.75 -1.06
N MET A 525 7.65 -20.20 -1.66
CA MET A 525 7.72 -18.90 -2.33
C MET A 525 7.65 -17.75 -1.33
N ARG A 526 8.32 -16.64 -1.66
CA ARG A 526 8.35 -15.41 -0.85
C ARG A 526 7.11 -14.55 -1.08
N VAL A 527 5.90 -15.12 -1.03
CA VAL A 527 4.66 -14.38 -1.28
C VAL A 527 4.51 -13.17 -0.36
N HIS A 528 3.91 -12.10 -0.88
CA HIS A 528 3.76 -10.85 -0.15
C HIS A 528 2.48 -10.10 -0.52
N ALA A 529 2.16 -9.04 0.26
CA ALA A 529 1.07 -8.14 -0.03
C ALA A 529 1.30 -7.42 -1.37
N TRP A 530 0.33 -7.52 -2.27
CA TRP A 530 0.27 -6.83 -3.55
C TRP A 530 -0.98 -5.92 -3.55
N ARG A 531 -0.95 -4.76 -4.20
CA ARG A 531 -2.01 -3.73 -4.20
C ARG A 531 -3.41 -4.34 -4.37
N GLY A 532 -4.27 -4.21 -3.34
CA GLY A 532 -5.59 -4.86 -3.26
C GLY A 532 -5.60 -6.16 -2.45
N ILE A 533 -4.42 -6.71 -2.09
CA ILE A 533 -4.24 -7.95 -1.32
C ILE A 533 -5.22 -9.05 -1.75
N GLY A 534 -5.75 -9.85 -0.81
CA GLY A 534 -6.74 -10.90 -1.11
C GLY A 534 -7.99 -10.40 -1.85
N SER A 535 -8.43 -9.16 -1.60
CA SER A 535 -9.63 -8.64 -2.27
C SER A 535 -9.50 -8.66 -3.80
N GLY A 536 -8.29 -8.47 -4.35
CA GLY A 536 -8.08 -8.47 -5.81
C GLY A 536 -8.45 -9.79 -6.48
N TYR A 537 -8.17 -10.93 -5.85
CA TYR A 537 -8.48 -12.25 -6.41
C TYR A 537 -9.75 -12.88 -5.80
N ASN A 538 -10.02 -12.65 -4.51
CA ASN A 538 -11.23 -13.21 -3.86
C ASN A 538 -12.51 -12.57 -4.43
N LYS A 539 -12.52 -11.26 -4.65
CA LYS A 539 -13.68 -10.57 -5.25
C LYS A 539 -13.77 -10.82 -6.76
N PHE A 540 -12.66 -11.11 -7.47
CA PHE A 540 -12.74 -11.61 -8.85
C PHE A 540 -13.61 -12.86 -8.90
N ALA A 541 -13.30 -13.86 -8.09
CA ALA A 541 -14.04 -15.10 -8.04
C ALA A 541 -15.49 -14.88 -7.59
N ALA A 542 -15.69 -14.12 -6.51
CA ALA A 542 -17.02 -13.87 -5.94
C ALA A 542 -17.93 -13.09 -6.89
N GLU A 543 -17.46 -12.00 -7.49
CA GLU A 543 -18.27 -11.13 -8.35
C GLU A 543 -18.57 -11.75 -9.72
N ALA A 544 -17.64 -12.53 -10.28
CA ALA A 544 -17.93 -13.34 -11.47
C ALA A 544 -18.94 -14.44 -11.14
N PHE A 545 -18.86 -15.06 -9.95
CA PHE A 545 -19.80 -16.08 -9.52
C PHE A 545 -21.21 -15.53 -9.23
N ILE A 546 -21.35 -14.29 -8.74
CA ILE A 546 -22.65 -13.61 -8.61
C ILE A 546 -23.37 -13.51 -9.98
N ASP A 547 -22.64 -13.23 -11.06
CA ASP A 547 -23.23 -13.24 -12.41
C ASP A 547 -23.64 -14.64 -12.87
N GLU A 548 -22.90 -15.68 -12.49
CA GLU A 548 -23.27 -17.07 -12.77
C GLU A 548 -24.54 -17.49 -12.00
N ILE A 549 -24.66 -17.04 -10.76
CA ILE A 549 -25.86 -17.23 -9.94
C ILE A 549 -27.06 -16.49 -10.55
N ALA A 550 -26.87 -15.23 -10.98
CA ALA A 550 -27.95 -14.48 -11.63
C ALA A 550 -28.48 -15.21 -12.87
N GLN A 551 -27.58 -15.71 -13.72
CA GLN A 551 -27.95 -16.54 -14.88
C GLN A 551 -28.69 -17.81 -14.46
N ALA A 552 -28.19 -18.53 -13.46
CA ALA A 552 -28.81 -19.76 -12.98
C ALA A 552 -30.20 -19.54 -12.37
N ALA A 553 -30.43 -18.37 -11.76
CA ALA A 553 -31.69 -17.93 -11.19
C ALA A 553 -32.65 -17.29 -12.22
N GLY A 554 -32.19 -17.05 -13.47
CA GLY A 554 -32.97 -16.32 -14.48
C GLY A 554 -33.17 -14.85 -14.14
N LYS A 555 -32.25 -14.26 -13.31
CA LYS A 555 -32.30 -12.86 -12.88
C LYS A 555 -31.29 -12.02 -13.68
N ASP A 556 -31.61 -10.74 -13.85
CA ASP A 556 -30.65 -9.76 -14.36
C ASP A 556 -29.51 -9.54 -13.33
N PRO A 557 -28.21 -9.56 -13.75
CA PRO A 557 -27.08 -9.42 -12.83
C PRO A 557 -27.05 -8.11 -12.04
N LEU A 558 -27.51 -7.00 -12.63
CA LEU A 558 -27.65 -5.73 -11.93
C LEU A 558 -28.80 -5.77 -10.91
N ALA A 559 -29.94 -6.33 -11.32
CA ALA A 559 -31.10 -6.46 -10.43
C ALA A 559 -30.77 -7.30 -9.19
N LEU A 560 -30.04 -8.42 -9.37
CA LEU A 560 -29.59 -9.25 -8.25
C LEU A 560 -28.68 -8.48 -7.29
N ARG A 561 -27.69 -7.71 -7.80
CA ARG A 561 -26.81 -6.88 -6.94
C ARG A 561 -27.59 -5.83 -6.15
N LEU A 562 -28.55 -5.15 -6.79
CA LEU A 562 -29.41 -4.17 -6.13
C LEU A 562 -30.31 -4.80 -5.07
N GLU A 563 -30.81 -6.04 -5.32
CA GLU A 563 -31.58 -6.82 -4.35
C GLU A 563 -30.70 -7.20 -3.13
N LEU A 564 -29.51 -7.74 -3.39
CA LEU A 564 -28.57 -8.15 -2.34
C LEU A 564 -28.02 -7.00 -1.50
N THR A 565 -28.01 -5.78 -2.04
CA THR A 565 -27.53 -4.57 -1.34
C THR A 565 -28.65 -3.65 -0.89
N LYS A 566 -29.92 -4.07 -0.93
CA LYS A 566 -31.09 -3.21 -0.64
C LYS A 566 -31.01 -2.50 0.71
N ASP A 567 -30.47 -3.16 1.73
CA ASP A 567 -30.33 -2.64 3.09
C ASP A 567 -28.95 -1.98 3.34
N LYS A 568 -28.17 -1.76 2.28
CA LYS A 568 -26.82 -1.14 2.29
C LYS A 568 -26.81 0.12 1.39
N PRO A 569 -27.33 1.26 1.86
CA PRO A 569 -27.55 2.44 1.01
C PRO A 569 -26.29 2.94 0.31
N ARG A 570 -25.12 2.90 0.97
CA ARG A 570 -23.85 3.29 0.35
C ARG A 570 -23.46 2.39 -0.82
N ALA A 571 -23.59 1.06 -0.66
CA ALA A 571 -23.33 0.09 -1.72
C ALA A 571 -24.28 0.30 -2.90
N ASN A 572 -25.56 0.49 -2.61
CA ASN A 572 -26.59 0.77 -3.62
C ASN A 572 -26.30 2.08 -4.38
N ALA A 573 -25.79 3.10 -3.69
CA ALA A 573 -25.45 4.40 -4.28
C ALA A 573 -24.29 4.29 -5.31
N VAL A 574 -23.21 3.58 -5.00
CA VAL A 574 -22.09 3.42 -5.96
C VAL A 574 -22.48 2.55 -7.15
N ILE A 575 -23.31 1.49 -6.95
CA ILE A 575 -23.84 0.67 -8.04
C ILE A 575 -24.72 1.52 -8.97
N LYS A 576 -25.67 2.28 -8.44
CA LYS A 576 -26.52 3.16 -9.24
C LYS A 576 -25.73 4.24 -9.97
N ALA A 577 -24.73 4.83 -9.31
CA ALA A 577 -23.91 5.88 -9.89
C ALA A 577 -23.10 5.39 -11.11
N VAL A 578 -22.53 4.20 -11.05
CA VAL A 578 -21.76 3.65 -12.19
C VAL A 578 -22.68 3.20 -13.32
N VAL A 579 -23.86 2.66 -13.02
CA VAL A 579 -24.88 2.26 -14.01
C VAL A 579 -25.38 3.46 -14.79
N GLU A 580 -25.69 4.57 -14.10
CA GLU A 580 -26.09 5.83 -14.73
C GLU A 580 -24.97 6.38 -15.61
N MET A 581 -23.76 6.50 -15.08
CA MET A 581 -22.61 7.06 -15.78
C MET A 581 -22.21 6.30 -17.05
N SER A 582 -22.32 4.96 -17.02
CA SER A 582 -21.96 4.08 -18.12
C SER A 582 -23.06 3.88 -19.16
N ASP A 583 -24.28 4.36 -18.89
CA ASP A 583 -25.47 3.97 -19.66
C ASP A 583 -25.53 2.44 -19.86
N PHE A 584 -25.41 1.71 -18.73
CA PHE A 584 -25.13 0.26 -18.68
C PHE A 584 -26.13 -0.57 -19.49
N LYS A 585 -27.39 -0.15 -19.59
CA LYS A 585 -28.44 -0.88 -20.30
C LYS A 585 -28.45 -0.65 -21.83
N ARG A 586 -27.69 0.32 -22.30
CA ARG A 586 -27.58 0.61 -23.74
C ARG A 586 -26.86 -0.53 -24.46
N LYS A 587 -27.53 -1.11 -25.44
CA LYS A 587 -26.91 -2.12 -26.31
C LYS A 587 -25.88 -1.45 -27.24
N ARG A 588 -24.67 -2.02 -27.28
CA ARG A 588 -23.58 -1.59 -28.15
C ARG A 588 -23.22 -2.77 -29.05
N PRO A 589 -23.34 -2.62 -30.39
CA PRO A 589 -23.02 -3.71 -31.31
C PRO A 589 -21.57 -4.21 -31.13
N ASN A 590 -21.40 -5.54 -31.05
CA ASN A 590 -20.09 -6.19 -30.87
C ASN A 590 -19.33 -5.82 -29.58
N HIS A 591 -19.98 -5.18 -28.61
CA HIS A 591 -19.40 -4.88 -27.32
C HIS A 591 -20.19 -5.56 -26.20
N GLY A 592 -19.49 -6.02 -25.17
CA GLY A 592 -20.04 -6.51 -23.93
C GLY A 592 -19.90 -5.49 -22.80
N MET A 593 -20.89 -5.46 -21.92
CA MET A 593 -20.90 -4.62 -20.72
C MET A 593 -20.97 -5.51 -19.48
N GLY A 594 -20.05 -5.34 -18.54
CA GLY A 594 -20.03 -6.12 -17.31
C GLY A 594 -19.86 -5.24 -16.09
N ILE A 595 -20.56 -5.56 -15.02
CA ILE A 595 -20.56 -4.82 -13.76
C ILE A 595 -19.95 -5.66 -12.64
N ALA A 596 -19.26 -5.00 -11.71
CA ALA A 596 -18.79 -5.57 -10.44
C ALA A 596 -18.92 -4.56 -9.32
N PHE A 597 -19.11 -5.05 -8.09
CA PHE A 597 -19.13 -4.26 -6.85
C PHE A 597 -18.07 -4.76 -5.89
N SER A 598 -17.51 -3.88 -5.09
CA SER A 598 -16.59 -4.27 -4.01
C SER A 598 -16.55 -3.28 -2.87
N ASP A 599 -16.13 -3.79 -1.72
CA ASP A 599 -15.69 -3.05 -0.55
C ASP A 599 -14.20 -3.27 -0.29
N TYR A 600 -13.55 -2.28 0.31
CA TYR A 600 -12.18 -2.40 0.81
C TYR A 600 -11.93 -1.35 1.90
N HIS A 601 -11.73 -1.80 3.15
CA HIS A 601 -11.47 -0.90 4.29
C HIS A 601 -12.40 0.33 4.32
N ASP A 602 -13.73 0.08 4.41
CA ASP A 602 -14.80 1.08 4.47
C ASP A 602 -15.01 1.95 3.22
N THR A 603 -14.17 1.81 2.21
CA THR A 603 -14.40 2.38 0.89
C THR A 603 -15.21 1.42 0.04
N LEU A 604 -16.21 1.95 -0.67
CA LEU A 604 -17.03 1.16 -1.58
C LEU A 604 -16.75 1.59 -3.04
N SER A 605 -16.81 0.62 -3.94
CA SER A 605 -16.73 0.90 -5.38
C SER A 605 -17.64 -0.01 -6.20
N ALA A 606 -18.06 0.51 -7.34
CA ALA A 606 -18.66 -0.30 -8.39
C ALA A 606 -18.01 0.10 -9.73
N GLY A 607 -17.65 -0.92 -10.53
CA GLY A 607 -17.00 -0.75 -11.82
C GLY A 607 -17.82 -1.34 -12.95
N VAL A 608 -17.77 -0.71 -14.13
CA VAL A 608 -18.35 -1.23 -15.38
C VAL A 608 -17.29 -1.21 -16.45
N ALA A 609 -17.09 -2.35 -17.12
CA ALA A 609 -16.19 -2.49 -18.26
C ALA A 609 -17.00 -2.61 -19.55
N GLU A 610 -16.58 -1.90 -20.60
CA GLU A 610 -17.01 -2.09 -21.99
C GLU A 610 -15.89 -2.77 -22.76
N VAL A 611 -16.16 -3.97 -23.29
CA VAL A 611 -15.15 -4.77 -23.97
C VAL A 611 -15.59 -5.23 -25.34
N SER A 612 -14.60 -5.45 -26.22
CA SER A 612 -14.74 -6.27 -27.43
C SER A 612 -13.64 -7.33 -27.43
N VAL A 613 -13.81 -8.37 -28.28
CA VAL A 613 -12.83 -9.44 -28.42
C VAL A 613 -12.58 -9.74 -29.90
N ASP A 614 -11.31 -9.88 -30.26
CA ASP A 614 -10.94 -10.44 -31.55
C ASP A 614 -10.99 -11.97 -31.46
N ALA A 615 -11.99 -12.59 -32.06
CA ALA A 615 -12.19 -14.05 -32.01
C ALA A 615 -11.03 -14.85 -32.63
N LYS A 616 -10.26 -14.28 -33.56
CA LYS A 616 -9.11 -14.95 -34.20
C LYS A 616 -7.90 -15.02 -33.28
N THR A 617 -7.63 -13.95 -32.58
CA THR A 617 -6.45 -13.82 -31.70
C THR A 617 -6.77 -14.11 -30.24
N GLY A 618 -8.01 -13.93 -29.81
CA GLY A 618 -8.42 -13.96 -28.41
C GLY A 618 -8.13 -12.67 -27.63
N LYS A 619 -7.60 -11.62 -28.31
CA LYS A 619 -7.25 -10.37 -27.62
C LYS A 619 -8.51 -9.62 -27.20
N ILE A 620 -8.67 -9.38 -25.90
CA ILE A 620 -9.69 -8.50 -25.33
C ILE A 620 -9.22 -7.07 -25.48
N LYS A 621 -10.12 -6.18 -25.94
CA LYS A 621 -9.94 -4.73 -25.90
C LYS A 621 -10.96 -4.14 -24.94
N VAL A 622 -10.49 -3.46 -23.90
CA VAL A 622 -11.32 -2.63 -23.05
C VAL A 622 -11.40 -1.24 -23.68
N HIS A 623 -12.59 -0.76 -23.97
CA HIS A 623 -12.82 0.54 -24.61
C HIS A 623 -13.02 1.64 -23.60
N ASN A 624 -13.88 1.36 -22.61
CA ASN A 624 -14.20 2.26 -21.53
C ASN A 624 -14.22 1.48 -20.20
N TYR A 625 -13.82 2.16 -19.14
CA TYR A 625 -13.98 1.69 -17.77
C TYR A 625 -14.58 2.80 -16.91
N TRP A 626 -15.79 2.60 -16.44
CA TRP A 626 -16.46 3.50 -15.52
C TRP A 626 -16.32 2.96 -14.10
N ILE A 627 -16.04 3.86 -13.15
CA ILE A 627 -15.94 3.48 -11.75
C ILE A 627 -16.52 4.57 -10.84
N ALA A 628 -17.43 4.18 -9.97
CA ALA A 628 -17.95 5.02 -8.90
C ALA A 628 -17.33 4.59 -7.57
N VAL A 629 -16.88 5.55 -6.75
CA VAL A 629 -16.24 5.30 -5.46
C VAL A 629 -16.88 6.15 -4.36
N ASP A 630 -17.08 5.57 -3.17
CA ASP A 630 -17.48 6.27 -1.93
C ASP A 630 -16.35 6.21 -0.90
N PRO A 631 -15.46 7.21 -0.84
CA PRO A 631 -14.36 7.28 0.11
C PRO A 631 -14.74 7.99 1.42
N GLY A 632 -16.01 8.28 1.66
CA GLY A 632 -16.42 9.21 2.72
C GLY A 632 -15.98 10.64 2.43
N LEU A 633 -15.54 11.37 3.45
CA LEU A 633 -15.03 12.74 3.32
C LEU A 633 -13.77 12.78 2.45
N VAL A 634 -13.84 13.55 1.38
CA VAL A 634 -12.74 13.72 0.43
C VAL A 634 -11.77 14.81 0.89
N ILE A 635 -10.52 14.45 1.12
CA ILE A 635 -9.49 15.43 1.52
C ILE A 635 -9.03 16.24 0.30
N GLN A 636 -8.67 15.55 -0.79
CA GLN A 636 -8.23 16.18 -2.04
C GLN A 636 -8.83 15.41 -3.24
N PRO A 637 -9.79 16.02 -3.95
CA PRO A 637 -10.55 15.33 -5.00
C PRO A 637 -9.70 14.77 -6.15
N ASP A 638 -8.71 15.51 -6.64
CA ASP A 638 -7.87 15.06 -7.75
C ASP A 638 -7.00 13.85 -7.38
N HIS A 639 -6.61 13.74 -6.09
CA HIS A 639 -5.89 12.54 -5.63
C HIS A 639 -6.79 11.31 -5.63
N VAL A 640 -8.07 11.46 -5.29
CA VAL A 640 -9.05 10.35 -5.36
C VAL A 640 -9.21 9.88 -6.80
N ILE A 641 -9.34 10.81 -7.74
CA ILE A 641 -9.45 10.50 -9.18
C ILE A 641 -8.19 9.81 -9.68
N ALA A 642 -7.01 10.42 -9.49
CA ALA A 642 -5.74 9.88 -9.96
C ALA A 642 -5.43 8.50 -9.35
N GLN A 643 -5.74 8.27 -8.05
CA GLN A 643 -5.58 6.98 -7.41
C GLN A 643 -6.52 5.92 -7.99
N THR A 644 -7.75 6.31 -8.30
CA THR A 644 -8.74 5.42 -8.90
C THR A 644 -8.31 5.02 -10.32
N GLU A 645 -7.92 5.97 -11.16
CA GLU A 645 -7.43 5.72 -12.51
C GLU A 645 -6.19 4.83 -12.52
N SER A 646 -5.19 5.16 -11.68
CA SER A 646 -3.99 4.33 -11.50
C SER A 646 -4.33 2.91 -11.05
N ALA A 647 -5.32 2.74 -10.16
CA ALA A 647 -5.74 1.44 -9.67
C ALA A 647 -6.43 0.62 -10.77
N VAL A 648 -7.23 1.26 -11.63
CA VAL A 648 -7.86 0.63 -12.79
C VAL A 648 -6.79 0.15 -13.77
N VAL A 649 -5.82 0.99 -14.15
CA VAL A 649 -4.72 0.61 -15.06
C VAL A 649 -3.93 -0.58 -14.50
N TYR A 650 -3.60 -0.54 -13.20
CA TYR A 650 -2.88 -1.62 -12.53
C TYR A 650 -3.69 -2.92 -12.48
N GLY A 651 -5.00 -2.80 -12.24
CA GLY A 651 -5.93 -3.92 -12.28
C GLY A 651 -6.11 -4.52 -13.69
N LEU A 652 -6.16 -3.68 -14.73
CA LEU A 652 -6.23 -4.10 -16.13
C LEU A 652 -4.99 -4.91 -16.54
N SER A 653 -3.80 -4.43 -16.18
CA SER A 653 -2.54 -5.10 -16.46
C SER A 653 -2.53 -6.51 -15.84
N ALA A 654 -2.84 -6.62 -14.55
CA ALA A 654 -2.92 -7.89 -13.84
C ALA A 654 -4.06 -8.81 -14.34
N ALA A 655 -5.18 -8.24 -14.83
CA ALA A 655 -6.31 -9.03 -15.30
C ALA A 655 -6.11 -9.62 -16.70
N LEU A 656 -5.30 -8.96 -17.54
CA LEU A 656 -5.20 -9.30 -18.96
C LEU A 656 -3.83 -9.84 -19.40
N ILE A 657 -2.75 -9.49 -18.67
CA ILE A 657 -1.38 -9.64 -19.20
C ILE A 657 -0.43 -10.28 -18.20
N GLU A 658 -0.42 -9.85 -16.93
CA GLU A 658 0.67 -10.12 -16.00
C GLU A 658 0.59 -11.48 -15.33
N GLU A 659 1.56 -12.32 -15.65
CA GLU A 659 1.80 -13.59 -14.95
C GLU A 659 3.27 -14.00 -15.06
N PHE A 660 3.74 -14.80 -14.14
CA PHE A 660 4.97 -15.56 -14.31
C PHE A 660 4.82 -16.97 -13.76
N ALA A 661 5.55 -17.90 -14.37
CA ALA A 661 5.67 -19.27 -13.89
C ALA A 661 6.88 -19.42 -12.96
N VAL A 662 6.79 -20.39 -12.07
CA VAL A 662 7.91 -20.87 -11.26
C VAL A 662 8.22 -22.29 -11.68
N LYS A 663 9.49 -22.58 -11.98
CA LYS A 663 9.95 -23.92 -12.36
C LYS A 663 11.19 -24.27 -11.57
N ASN A 664 11.21 -25.45 -10.96
CA ASN A 664 12.29 -25.88 -10.07
C ASN A 664 12.62 -24.80 -9.01
N GLY A 665 11.60 -24.18 -8.45
CA GLY A 665 11.71 -23.13 -7.43
C GLY A 665 12.18 -21.76 -7.90
N ALA A 666 12.51 -21.60 -9.18
CA ALA A 666 12.99 -20.33 -9.73
C ALA A 666 11.91 -19.63 -10.57
N VAL A 667 11.79 -18.31 -10.38
CA VAL A 667 10.95 -17.43 -11.23
C VAL A 667 11.49 -17.48 -12.66
N GLN A 668 10.59 -17.66 -13.64
CA GLN A 668 10.99 -17.80 -15.04
C GLN A 668 11.06 -16.47 -15.79
N ALA A 669 10.40 -15.43 -15.30
CA ALA A 669 10.48 -14.08 -15.84
C ALA A 669 11.76 -13.36 -15.37
N THR A 670 12.37 -12.60 -16.27
CA THR A 670 13.64 -11.91 -16.01
C THR A 670 13.53 -10.40 -16.09
N ASN A 671 12.76 -9.86 -17.04
CA ASN A 671 12.61 -8.42 -17.24
C ASN A 671 11.27 -8.13 -17.94
N PHE A 672 10.97 -6.87 -18.24
CA PHE A 672 9.72 -6.46 -18.90
C PHE A 672 9.56 -6.92 -20.36
N ASN A 673 10.56 -7.54 -20.96
CA ASN A 673 10.45 -8.22 -22.25
C ASN A 673 9.71 -9.57 -22.15
N ASP A 674 9.86 -10.29 -21.03
CA ASP A 674 9.22 -11.58 -20.75
C ASP A 674 8.20 -11.52 -19.59
N TYR A 675 8.07 -10.36 -18.96
CA TYR A 675 6.98 -9.98 -18.06
C TYR A 675 6.35 -8.66 -18.54
N PRO A 676 5.55 -8.70 -19.59
CA PRO A 676 4.94 -7.49 -20.13
C PRO A 676 3.93 -6.88 -19.16
N VAL A 677 3.87 -5.54 -19.13
CA VAL A 677 2.85 -4.76 -18.43
C VAL A 677 2.05 -3.95 -19.42
N MET A 678 0.88 -3.47 -19.02
CA MET A 678 0.00 -2.65 -19.86
C MET A 678 0.72 -1.39 -20.37
N ARG A 679 0.57 -1.12 -21.67
CA ARG A 679 1.13 0.06 -22.32
C ARG A 679 0.07 1.16 -22.42
N MET A 680 0.50 2.42 -22.53
CA MET A 680 -0.40 3.56 -22.67
C MET A 680 -1.40 3.41 -23.83
N SER A 681 -0.97 2.77 -24.92
CA SER A 681 -1.83 2.49 -26.10
C SER A 681 -2.97 1.50 -25.83
N ASP A 682 -2.87 0.70 -24.76
CA ASP A 682 -3.86 -0.31 -24.41
C ASP A 682 -4.79 0.16 -23.26
N VAL A 683 -4.49 1.32 -22.66
CA VAL A 683 -5.31 1.90 -21.58
C VAL A 683 -6.63 2.42 -22.16
N PRO A 684 -7.80 2.01 -21.60
CA PRO A 684 -9.10 2.52 -22.02
C PRO A 684 -9.34 3.97 -21.58
N GLU A 685 -10.42 4.57 -22.04
CA GLU A 685 -10.95 5.75 -21.37
C GLU A 685 -11.49 5.36 -19.99
N ILE A 686 -11.02 6.06 -18.94
CA ILE A 686 -11.41 5.81 -17.57
C ILE A 686 -12.25 6.97 -17.05
N HIS A 687 -13.45 6.66 -16.56
CA HIS A 687 -14.42 7.62 -16.07
C HIS A 687 -14.64 7.40 -14.58
N THR A 688 -14.22 8.35 -13.74
CA THR A 688 -14.33 8.25 -12.28
C THR A 688 -15.42 9.17 -11.75
N LYS A 689 -16.33 8.64 -10.91
CA LYS A 689 -17.33 9.41 -10.16
C LYS A 689 -17.12 9.22 -8.65
N ILE A 690 -16.91 10.31 -7.95
CA ILE A 690 -16.88 10.32 -6.49
C ILE A 690 -18.32 10.48 -5.98
N VAL A 691 -18.79 9.52 -5.21
CA VAL A 691 -20.08 9.57 -4.51
C VAL A 691 -19.82 10.24 -3.16
N ALA A 692 -20.14 11.53 -3.08
CA ALA A 692 -19.88 12.32 -1.88
C ALA A 692 -20.78 11.88 -0.72
N THR A 693 -20.19 11.63 0.45
CA THR A 693 -20.90 11.34 1.70
C THR A 693 -20.28 12.09 2.87
N ASN A 694 -21.00 12.17 4.00
CA ASN A 694 -20.51 12.80 5.24
C ASN A 694 -19.84 11.77 6.18
N ASN A 695 -19.58 10.56 5.72
CA ASN A 695 -18.85 9.57 6.51
C ASN A 695 -17.40 10.01 6.75
N PRO A 696 -16.74 9.53 7.80
CA PRO A 696 -15.29 9.73 7.96
C PRO A 696 -14.52 9.34 6.69
N PRO A 697 -13.35 9.95 6.42
CA PRO A 697 -12.56 9.58 5.25
C PRO A 697 -12.11 8.13 5.35
N SER A 698 -12.18 7.41 4.24
CA SER A 698 -11.69 6.05 4.08
C SER A 698 -10.55 5.97 3.06
N GLY A 699 -10.01 4.77 2.82
CA GLY A 699 -8.78 4.60 2.05
C GLY A 699 -9.01 4.46 0.55
N MET A 700 -8.26 5.18 -0.26
CA MET A 700 -8.37 5.16 -1.73
C MET A 700 -7.19 4.48 -2.45
N GLY A 701 -6.24 3.91 -1.69
CA GLY A 701 -5.01 3.36 -2.29
C GLY A 701 -5.23 2.15 -3.22
N GLU A 702 -6.24 1.33 -2.95
CA GLU A 702 -6.34 -0.03 -3.50
C GLU A 702 -7.69 -0.38 -4.11
N ILE A 703 -8.79 0.22 -3.64
CA ILE A 703 -10.16 -0.16 -3.99
C ILE A 703 -10.43 -0.25 -5.51
N GLY A 704 -9.81 0.63 -6.31
CA GLY A 704 -10.03 0.66 -7.76
C GLY A 704 -9.50 -0.57 -8.51
N VAL A 705 -8.58 -1.36 -7.91
CA VAL A 705 -8.06 -2.61 -8.51
C VAL A 705 -9.15 -3.70 -8.51
N VAL A 706 -9.96 -3.75 -7.47
CA VAL A 706 -10.74 -4.93 -7.08
C VAL A 706 -11.88 -5.23 -8.06
N THR A 707 -12.51 -4.20 -8.62
CA THR A 707 -13.65 -4.37 -9.53
C THR A 707 -13.27 -4.65 -10.99
N VAL A 708 -11.96 -4.52 -11.35
CA VAL A 708 -11.53 -4.55 -12.76
C VAL A 708 -11.70 -5.94 -13.39
N ALA A 709 -11.06 -6.94 -12.81
CA ALA A 709 -11.07 -8.29 -13.38
C ALA A 709 -12.48 -8.88 -13.48
N PRO A 710 -13.35 -8.80 -12.44
CA PRO A 710 -14.68 -9.36 -12.53
C PRO A 710 -15.58 -8.58 -13.51
N ALA A 711 -15.46 -7.26 -13.62
CA ALA A 711 -16.22 -6.49 -14.59
C ALA A 711 -15.90 -6.93 -16.03
N ILE A 712 -14.61 -7.16 -16.35
CA ILE A 712 -14.19 -7.66 -17.67
C ILE A 712 -14.70 -9.08 -17.91
N ALA A 713 -14.58 -9.99 -16.95
CA ALA A 713 -15.06 -11.37 -17.08
C ALA A 713 -16.59 -11.42 -17.34
N ASN A 714 -17.34 -10.57 -16.62
CA ASN A 714 -18.79 -10.46 -16.79
C ASN A 714 -19.15 -9.82 -18.14
N ALA A 715 -18.40 -8.81 -18.62
CA ALA A 715 -18.57 -8.22 -19.93
C ALA A 715 -18.28 -9.24 -21.05
N MET A 716 -17.25 -10.06 -20.91
CA MET A 716 -16.93 -11.13 -21.86
C MET A 716 -18.04 -12.19 -21.93
N PHE A 717 -18.61 -12.56 -20.79
CA PHE A 717 -19.74 -13.47 -20.78
C PHE A 717 -20.96 -12.88 -21.47
N GLN A 718 -21.29 -11.64 -21.19
CA GLN A 718 -22.42 -10.96 -21.83
C GLN A 718 -22.24 -10.86 -23.37
N LEU A 719 -21.00 -10.69 -23.84
CA LEU A 719 -20.67 -10.60 -25.26
C LEU A 719 -20.67 -11.96 -25.97
N THR A 720 -20.13 -13.02 -25.32
CA THR A 720 -19.75 -14.27 -25.96
C THR A 720 -20.50 -15.50 -25.45
N GLY A 721 -21.17 -15.39 -24.30
CA GLY A 721 -21.74 -16.55 -23.59
C GLY A 721 -20.69 -17.46 -22.93
N LYS A 722 -19.39 -17.12 -22.98
CA LYS A 722 -18.31 -17.95 -22.44
C LYS A 722 -17.78 -17.36 -21.12
N ARG A 723 -17.65 -18.18 -20.07
CA ARG A 723 -17.13 -17.78 -18.76
C ARG A 723 -15.61 -17.84 -18.73
N LEU A 724 -14.97 -16.73 -18.37
CA LEU A 724 -13.53 -16.63 -18.13
C LEU A 724 -13.27 -16.69 -16.62
N ARG A 725 -12.65 -17.76 -16.15
CA ARG A 725 -12.44 -18.04 -14.71
C ARG A 725 -10.95 -18.13 -14.34
N HIS A 726 -10.05 -17.66 -15.19
CA HIS A 726 -8.60 -17.73 -15.00
C HIS A 726 -7.95 -16.38 -15.27
N LEU A 727 -7.25 -15.83 -14.30
CA LEU A 727 -6.44 -14.61 -14.45
C LEU A 727 -4.95 -14.93 -14.58
N PRO A 728 -4.27 -14.20 -15.49
CA PRO A 728 -4.79 -13.23 -16.43
C PRO A 728 -5.62 -13.89 -17.54
N MET A 729 -6.57 -13.14 -18.09
CA MET A 729 -7.37 -13.52 -19.27
C MET A 729 -6.53 -13.27 -20.54
N THR A 730 -5.42 -14.02 -20.67
CA THR A 730 -4.51 -13.88 -21.81
C THR A 730 -5.22 -14.21 -23.12
N ALA A 731 -4.71 -13.69 -24.23
CA ALA A 731 -5.26 -13.94 -25.56
C ALA A 731 -5.38 -15.45 -25.86
N GLU A 732 -4.41 -16.25 -25.42
CA GLU A 732 -4.42 -17.71 -25.58
C GLU A 732 -5.57 -18.37 -24.79
N ARG A 733 -5.73 -18.01 -23.49
CA ARG A 733 -6.82 -18.55 -22.65
C ARG A 733 -8.19 -18.14 -23.18
N VAL A 734 -8.33 -16.91 -23.64
CA VAL A 734 -9.58 -16.41 -24.23
C VAL A 734 -9.89 -17.15 -25.53
N LYS A 735 -8.92 -17.28 -26.44
CA LYS A 735 -9.10 -18.03 -27.69
C LYS A 735 -9.53 -19.48 -27.43
N LYS A 736 -8.91 -20.16 -26.46
CA LYS A 736 -9.30 -21.52 -26.03
C LYS A 736 -10.73 -21.58 -25.48
N ALA A 737 -11.16 -20.56 -24.73
CA ALA A 737 -12.51 -20.50 -24.17
C ALA A 737 -13.58 -20.20 -25.22
N LEU A 738 -13.24 -19.46 -26.30
CA LEU A 738 -14.13 -19.14 -27.42
C LEU A 738 -14.32 -20.31 -28.40
N ALA A 739 -13.31 -21.16 -28.54
CA ALA A 739 -13.40 -22.40 -29.31
C ALA A 739 -14.37 -23.40 -28.65
#